data_8a561549b9cd58603cb044195fccb463
#
_entry.id   8a561549b9cd58603cb044195fccb463
#
_cell.length_a   1.000
_cell.length_b   1.000
_cell.length_c   1.000
_cell.angle_alpha   90.00
_cell.angle_beta   90.00
_cell.angle_gamma   90.00
#
_symmetry.space_group_name_H-M   'P 1'
#
loop_
_entity.id
_entity.type
_entity.pdbx_description
1 polymer ?
#
loop_
_entity_poly.entity_id
_entity_poly.type
_entity_poly.pdbx_seq_one_letter_code
_entity_poly.pdbx_strand_id
1 'polypeptide(L)'
;MANFEQWAGFKGRKWTHSVDVRDFIQENYTPYEGDEAFLEGPTEATDKLWGRLQELQKEERAKGGVLDMETEVVSGLTAYGPGYIDESMKDLEQIVGLQTDKPLKRAFMPYGGIKMAEQACTTYGYQPSEKLHEIFTKYHKTHNQGVFDIYTPEMKKARHNKIITGLPDTYGRGRIVGDYRRVALYGIDFLIERKQYDFERYARHGMKGEDFRLREELADQIKALKEMKEMAAAYGFDISQPAKDAHEAAQWLYFGYLAAIKTQNGAAMSVGRISTFLDIYIERDLKAGKITEKEAQEIIDHMVMKFRMVKFARIPSYNQLFSGDPTWATLEVGGLGQDGRSMVTKNDYRFLHTLNNMGPSPEPNLTVLYSSRLPENFKKFASLISVTTSSIQYENDDVMRPVWGDDYSICCCVSATETGKEMQFFGARANLAKCLLYAINGGIDEKNKVQVGPAYQPITSEYLDYDEVMEKYDQMMEWLSKLYVDTLNMIHYMHDKYYYEAAQMSLIDTDVKRSFATGIAGFSHVVDSLSAIKYAKVKVVRDEDGLATDFEIEGDFPRYGYDDDRADEIAVWLLKKFMHKLNKCHTYRHSVPTTSILTITSNVVYGKATGSLPDGRKAGEPLSPGANPSYGAEQSGLLASLNSVAKLPYELALDGISNTQTINPGALGHSDEERKENLAHVLDGYFDQGAHHLNVNVFGVEKLKDAMEHPEKPEYANFTIRVSGYAVKFIDLTREQQLDVIARTCHDHM
;
A
#
# COMPACT_ATOMS: atom_id res chain seq x y z
N MET A 1 34.70 8.69 14.55
CA MET A 1 33.42 9.06 15.18
C MET A 1 32.99 10.39 14.59
N ALA A 2 31.88 10.44 13.89
CA ALA A 2 31.27 11.71 13.59
C ALA A 2 30.76 12.31 14.92
N ASN A 3 30.99 13.58 15.11
CA ASN A 3 30.51 14.31 16.29
C ASN A 3 29.99 15.66 15.78
N PHE A 4 28.69 15.66 15.42
CA PHE A 4 28.06 16.84 14.91
C PHE A 4 27.48 17.69 16.06
N GLU A 5 27.60 18.99 15.96
CA GLU A 5 27.01 19.94 16.93
C GLU A 5 25.51 19.76 17.05
N GLN A 6 24.84 19.43 15.93
CA GLN A 6 23.40 19.18 15.87
C GLN A 6 22.95 17.99 16.73
N TRP A 7 23.85 17.09 17.09
CA TRP A 7 23.57 15.97 17.99
C TRP A 7 23.66 16.31 19.47
N ALA A 8 24.08 17.51 19.79
CA ALA A 8 24.21 17.94 21.19
C ALA A 8 22.85 17.83 21.92
N GLY A 9 22.89 17.22 23.11
CA GLY A 9 21.70 17.01 23.93
C GLY A 9 20.91 15.72 23.66
N PHE A 10 21.16 15.00 22.57
CA PHE A 10 20.58 13.69 22.36
C PHE A 10 21.33 12.59 23.11
N LYS A 11 20.60 11.56 23.53
CA LYS A 11 21.10 10.41 24.28
C LYS A 11 21.47 9.25 23.35
N GLY A 12 22.26 8.32 23.89
CA GLY A 12 22.68 7.12 23.14
C GLY A 12 24.02 7.32 22.46
N ARG A 13 24.66 6.20 22.08
CA ARG A 13 25.98 6.21 21.42
C ARG A 13 26.04 5.30 20.20
N LYS A 14 25.22 4.27 20.13
CA LYS A 14 25.26 3.28 19.04
C LYS A 14 24.97 3.94 17.70
N TRP A 15 23.92 4.74 17.63
CA TRP A 15 23.51 5.48 16.43
C TRP A 15 24.55 6.53 15.96
N THR A 16 25.46 6.99 16.83
CA THR A 16 26.54 7.93 16.44
C THR A 16 27.72 7.22 15.74
N HIS A 17 27.81 5.90 15.83
CA HIS A 17 28.89 5.11 15.27
C HIS A 17 28.50 4.35 14.01
N SER A 18 27.21 4.06 13.86
CA SER A 18 26.61 3.37 12.73
C SER A 18 25.28 4.00 12.39
N VAL A 19 24.79 3.81 11.18
CA VAL A 19 23.42 4.23 10.81
C VAL A 19 22.43 3.33 11.54
N ASP A 20 21.81 3.87 12.60
CA ASP A 20 20.86 3.15 13.45
C ASP A 20 19.79 4.13 14.00
N VAL A 21 18.80 4.46 13.17
CA VAL A 21 17.73 5.39 13.55
C VAL A 21 16.85 4.81 14.65
N ARG A 22 16.66 3.49 14.67
CA ARG A 22 15.91 2.81 15.72
C ARG A 22 16.52 3.06 17.10
N ASP A 23 17.85 2.89 17.25
CA ASP A 23 18.56 3.14 18.51
C ASP A 23 18.41 4.61 18.96
N PHE A 24 18.50 5.56 18.00
CA PHE A 24 18.24 6.98 18.28
C PHE A 24 16.84 7.22 18.83
N ILE A 25 15.81 6.64 18.21
CA ILE A 25 14.42 6.78 18.67
C ILE A 25 14.27 6.22 20.08
N GLN A 26 14.69 4.97 20.31
CA GLN A 26 14.51 4.29 21.60
C GLN A 26 15.19 5.02 22.77
N GLU A 27 16.30 5.70 22.52
CA GLU A 27 17.03 6.47 23.55
C GLU A 27 16.44 7.86 23.80
N ASN A 28 15.69 8.43 22.85
CA ASN A 28 15.34 9.86 22.90
C ASN A 28 13.84 10.16 22.91
N TYR A 29 12.95 9.27 22.46
CA TYR A 29 11.53 9.56 22.45
C TYR A 29 10.93 9.59 23.87
N THR A 30 9.84 10.32 24.01
CA THR A 30 9.08 10.39 25.26
C THR A 30 7.66 9.91 25.00
N PRO A 31 7.22 8.77 25.57
CA PRO A 31 5.84 8.34 25.48
C PRO A 31 4.87 9.40 25.98
N TYR A 32 3.72 9.52 25.31
CA TYR A 32 2.65 10.43 25.70
C TYR A 32 1.40 9.65 26.08
N GLU A 33 0.92 9.84 27.30
CA GLU A 33 -0.28 9.18 27.85
C GLU A 33 -1.44 10.15 28.09
N GLY A 34 -1.24 11.44 27.73
CA GLY A 34 -2.28 12.46 27.83
C GLY A 34 -3.34 12.33 26.74
N ASP A 35 -4.17 13.34 26.64
CA ASP A 35 -5.25 13.44 25.66
C ASP A 35 -4.96 14.45 24.54
N GLU A 36 -5.93 14.70 23.69
CA GLU A 36 -5.88 15.61 22.56
C GLU A 36 -5.97 17.10 22.89
N ALA A 37 -6.08 17.48 24.18
CA ALA A 37 -6.34 18.87 24.59
C ALA A 37 -5.24 19.88 24.19
N PHE A 38 -4.02 19.41 23.90
CA PHE A 38 -2.92 20.28 23.44
C PHE A 38 -3.01 20.62 21.94
N LEU A 39 -3.85 19.93 21.18
CA LEU A 39 -3.96 20.13 19.73
C LEU A 39 -4.56 21.50 19.40
N GLU A 40 -3.97 22.14 18.41
CA GLU A 40 -4.37 23.45 17.93
C GLU A 40 -5.06 23.35 16.56
N GLY A 41 -5.95 24.31 16.28
CA GLY A 41 -6.53 24.43 14.95
C GLY A 41 -5.50 24.86 13.89
N PRO A 42 -5.88 24.87 12.61
CA PRO A 42 -4.98 25.27 11.54
C PRO A 42 -4.51 26.72 11.72
N THR A 43 -3.30 27.01 11.25
CA THR A 43 -2.81 28.41 11.15
C THR A 43 -3.47 29.09 9.94
N GLU A 44 -3.37 30.42 9.89
CA GLU A 44 -3.79 31.18 8.71
C GLU A 44 -3.01 30.76 7.44
N ALA A 45 -1.73 30.39 7.59
CA ALA A 45 -0.91 29.87 6.49
C ALA A 45 -1.44 28.51 6.00
N THR A 46 -1.75 27.59 6.91
CA THR A 46 -2.38 26.30 6.59
C THR A 46 -3.69 26.51 5.84
N ASP A 47 -4.58 27.37 6.33
CA ASP A 47 -5.88 27.64 5.69
C ASP A 47 -5.74 28.20 4.28
N LYS A 48 -4.82 29.16 4.08
CA LYS A 48 -4.56 29.76 2.75
C LYS A 48 -4.00 28.74 1.77
N LEU A 49 -2.98 28.01 2.15
CA LEU A 49 -2.34 27.02 1.28
C LEU A 49 -3.29 25.86 0.97
N TRP A 50 -4.01 25.37 1.97
CA TRP A 50 -5.00 24.32 1.78
C TRP A 50 -6.17 24.77 0.90
N GLY A 51 -6.67 25.99 1.11
CA GLY A 51 -7.70 26.59 0.26
C GLY A 51 -7.25 26.66 -1.20
N ARG A 52 -6.01 27.10 -1.45
CA ARG A 52 -5.45 27.14 -2.80
C ARG A 52 -5.33 25.75 -3.42
N LEU A 53 -4.88 24.76 -2.65
CA LEU A 53 -4.78 23.38 -3.12
C LEU A 53 -6.16 22.79 -3.46
N GLN A 54 -7.18 23.08 -2.66
CA GLN A 54 -8.56 22.67 -2.96
C GLN A 54 -9.10 23.28 -4.26
N GLU A 55 -8.77 24.55 -4.55
CA GLU A 55 -9.11 25.19 -5.83
C GLU A 55 -8.46 24.44 -6.99
N LEU A 56 -7.14 24.15 -6.91
CA LEU A 56 -6.41 23.39 -7.92
C LEU A 56 -6.99 21.98 -8.13
N GLN A 57 -7.38 21.29 -7.06
CA GLN A 57 -8.03 19.99 -7.17
C GLN A 57 -9.44 20.08 -7.81
N LYS A 58 -10.16 21.18 -7.58
CA LYS A 58 -11.42 21.45 -8.26
C LYS A 58 -11.23 21.69 -9.74
N GLU A 59 -10.19 22.45 -10.12
CA GLU A 59 -9.80 22.67 -11.53
C GLU A 59 -9.37 21.33 -12.18
N GLU A 60 -8.60 20.50 -11.48
CA GLU A 60 -8.20 19.16 -11.94
C GLU A 60 -9.41 18.31 -12.28
N ARG A 61 -10.41 18.25 -11.39
CA ARG A 61 -11.67 17.53 -11.65
C ARG A 61 -12.41 18.08 -12.86
N ALA A 62 -12.52 19.39 -12.97
CA ALA A 62 -13.20 20.06 -14.11
C ALA A 62 -12.53 19.76 -15.45
N LYS A 63 -11.22 19.47 -15.46
CA LYS A 63 -10.44 19.06 -16.64
C LYS A 63 -10.43 17.54 -16.87
N GLY A 64 -11.27 16.77 -16.20
CA GLY A 64 -11.34 15.32 -16.38
C GLY A 64 -10.31 14.52 -15.57
N GLY A 65 -9.78 15.09 -14.49
CA GLY A 65 -8.89 14.42 -13.52
C GLY A 65 -7.39 14.61 -13.74
N VAL A 66 -6.99 15.47 -14.66
CA VAL A 66 -5.58 15.85 -14.87
C VAL A 66 -5.48 17.36 -15.06
N LEU A 67 -4.82 18.03 -14.12
CA LEU A 67 -4.63 19.48 -14.17
C LEU A 67 -3.59 19.88 -15.22
N ASP A 68 -2.43 19.23 -15.19
CA ASP A 68 -1.30 19.47 -16.08
C ASP A 68 -0.44 18.20 -16.20
N MET A 69 0.32 18.07 -17.30
CA MET A 69 1.19 16.93 -17.57
C MET A 69 2.48 17.40 -18.24
N GLU A 70 3.59 16.81 -17.80
CA GLU A 70 4.91 17.04 -18.41
C GLU A 70 5.00 16.37 -19.77
N THR A 71 5.56 17.07 -20.75
CA THR A 71 5.71 16.56 -22.11
C THR A 71 7.11 16.75 -22.71
N GLU A 72 7.97 17.50 -22.04
CA GLU A 72 9.29 17.90 -22.57
C GLU A 72 10.46 17.32 -21.76
N VAL A 73 10.26 17.12 -20.44
CA VAL A 73 11.32 16.77 -19.51
C VAL A 73 11.07 15.41 -18.89
N VAL A 74 12.09 14.56 -18.90
CA VAL A 74 12.09 13.31 -18.12
C VAL A 74 12.35 13.65 -16.67
N SER A 75 11.53 13.10 -15.76
CA SER A 75 11.65 13.33 -14.32
C SER A 75 12.99 12.81 -13.77
N GLY A 76 13.50 13.48 -12.78
CA GLY A 76 14.71 13.15 -12.06
C GLY A 76 14.89 14.13 -10.90
N LEU A 77 15.86 13.88 -10.03
CA LEU A 77 16.03 14.69 -8.82
C LEU A 77 16.24 16.18 -9.13
N THR A 78 17.03 16.47 -10.16
CA THR A 78 17.38 17.84 -10.59
C THR A 78 16.72 18.25 -11.90
N ALA A 79 15.72 17.51 -12.36
CA ALA A 79 15.09 17.75 -13.67
C ALA A 79 14.24 19.03 -13.72
N TYR A 80 13.77 19.49 -12.57
CA TYR A 80 12.90 20.66 -12.45
C TYR A 80 13.53 21.70 -11.54
N GLY A 81 13.28 22.97 -11.83
CA GLY A 81 13.50 24.06 -10.87
C GLY A 81 12.56 23.96 -9.66
N PRO A 82 12.76 24.81 -8.65
CA PRO A 82 11.90 24.85 -7.47
C PRO A 82 10.43 25.11 -7.84
N GLY A 83 9.52 24.33 -7.25
CA GLY A 83 8.08 24.48 -7.39
C GLY A 83 7.40 24.66 -6.03
N TYR A 84 6.34 25.43 -6.02
CA TYR A 84 5.55 25.78 -4.84
C TYR A 84 4.06 25.54 -5.10
N ILE A 85 3.25 25.43 -4.03
CA ILE A 85 1.79 25.33 -4.15
C ILE A 85 1.24 26.56 -4.89
N ASP A 86 1.75 27.74 -4.52
CA ASP A 86 1.51 28.99 -5.23
C ASP A 86 2.73 29.91 -5.05
N GLU A 87 3.32 30.38 -6.14
CA GLU A 87 4.53 31.21 -6.12
C GLU A 87 4.34 32.52 -5.31
N SER A 88 3.10 33.06 -5.32
CA SER A 88 2.79 34.28 -4.56
C SER A 88 2.67 34.05 -3.04
N MET A 89 2.55 32.79 -2.61
CA MET A 89 2.41 32.38 -1.22
C MET A 89 3.56 31.47 -0.75
N LYS A 90 4.63 31.36 -1.51
CA LYS A 90 5.75 30.45 -1.17
C LYS A 90 6.36 30.69 0.22
N ASP A 91 6.37 31.93 0.68
CA ASP A 91 6.90 32.28 2.00
C ASP A 91 6.01 31.77 3.14
N LEU A 92 4.81 31.29 2.87
CA LEU A 92 3.93 30.62 3.84
C LEU A 92 4.24 29.15 4.00
N GLU A 93 4.90 28.51 3.02
CA GLU A 93 5.17 27.08 3.03
C GLU A 93 6.26 26.72 4.03
N GLN A 94 5.93 26.04 5.12
CA GLN A 94 6.91 25.52 6.08
C GLN A 94 7.71 24.35 5.48
N ILE A 95 7.07 23.52 4.67
CA ILE A 95 7.71 22.42 3.95
C ILE A 95 7.63 22.70 2.45
N VAL A 96 8.78 22.88 1.80
CA VAL A 96 8.88 23.17 0.38
C VAL A 96 9.28 21.95 -0.43
N GLY A 97 9.00 21.97 -1.73
CA GLY A 97 9.36 20.95 -2.70
C GLY A 97 8.14 20.29 -3.33
N LEU A 98 8.18 20.20 -4.67
CA LEU A 98 7.18 19.52 -5.48
C LEU A 98 7.83 18.42 -6.34
N GLN A 99 7.03 17.45 -6.74
CA GLN A 99 7.43 16.39 -7.67
C GLN A 99 7.90 16.97 -9.02
N THR A 100 7.26 18.05 -9.48
CA THR A 100 7.62 18.83 -10.66
C THR A 100 7.81 20.31 -10.29
N ASP A 101 7.83 21.18 -11.28
CA ASP A 101 7.90 22.64 -11.11
C ASP A 101 6.53 23.28 -10.78
N LYS A 102 5.42 22.53 -10.89
CA LYS A 102 4.06 23.02 -10.64
C LYS A 102 3.23 22.04 -9.81
N PRO A 103 2.29 22.54 -9.00
CA PRO A 103 1.40 21.69 -8.21
C PRO A 103 0.51 20.83 -9.12
N LEU A 104 0.31 19.58 -8.74
CA LEU A 104 -0.53 18.59 -9.42
C LEU A 104 -0.16 18.31 -10.90
N LYS A 105 0.97 18.82 -11.38
CA LYS A 105 1.51 18.48 -12.71
C LYS A 105 2.10 17.07 -12.65
N ARG A 106 1.67 16.21 -13.55
CA ARG A 106 2.12 14.81 -13.62
C ARG A 106 3.45 14.70 -14.33
N ALA A 107 4.40 14.02 -13.72
CA ALA A 107 5.74 13.84 -14.24
C ALA A 107 5.82 12.75 -15.31
N PHE A 108 6.69 12.94 -16.32
CA PHE A 108 7.10 11.91 -17.25
C PHE A 108 8.27 11.12 -16.67
N MET A 109 7.99 9.91 -16.20
CA MET A 109 8.95 9.10 -15.44
C MET A 109 9.99 8.41 -16.32
N PRO A 110 11.28 8.32 -15.90
CA PRO A 110 12.36 7.88 -16.77
C PRO A 110 12.38 6.36 -17.03
N TYR A 111 11.82 5.57 -16.14
CA TYR A 111 12.16 4.14 -16.12
C TYR A 111 11.01 3.22 -16.51
N GLY A 112 9.88 3.37 -15.92
CA GLY A 112 8.80 2.42 -16.09
C GLY A 112 7.68 2.93 -16.96
N GLY A 113 7.05 2.03 -17.71
CA GLY A 113 5.77 2.30 -18.33
C GLY A 113 5.76 3.40 -19.38
N ILE A 114 6.82 3.56 -20.20
CA ILE A 114 6.83 4.59 -21.25
C ILE A 114 5.55 4.57 -22.10
N LYS A 115 5.07 3.40 -22.49
CA LYS A 115 3.82 3.27 -23.25
C LYS A 115 2.62 3.77 -22.45
N MET A 116 2.59 3.53 -21.13
CA MET A 116 1.52 4.02 -20.27
C MET A 116 1.58 5.55 -20.15
N ALA A 117 2.77 6.14 -20.02
CA ALA A 117 2.95 7.59 -19.95
C ALA A 117 2.53 8.27 -21.26
N GLU A 118 2.91 7.71 -22.42
CA GLU A 118 2.50 8.21 -23.74
C GLU A 118 0.99 8.09 -23.96
N GLN A 119 0.40 6.97 -23.57
CA GLN A 119 -1.04 6.78 -23.61
C GLN A 119 -1.79 7.74 -22.68
N ALA A 120 -1.22 8.01 -21.48
CA ALA A 120 -1.77 8.98 -20.56
C ALA A 120 -1.75 10.39 -21.19
N CYS A 121 -0.63 10.82 -21.79
CA CYS A 121 -0.56 12.09 -22.52
C CYS A 121 -1.67 12.18 -23.57
N THR A 122 -1.75 11.20 -24.47
CA THR A 122 -2.76 11.17 -25.53
C THR A 122 -4.18 11.19 -24.99
N THR A 123 -4.45 10.40 -23.95
CA THR A 123 -5.80 10.28 -23.34
C THR A 123 -6.27 11.63 -22.78
N TYR A 124 -5.39 12.37 -22.15
CA TYR A 124 -5.73 13.65 -21.51
C TYR A 124 -5.44 14.88 -22.39
N GLY A 125 -5.18 14.68 -23.69
CA GLY A 125 -5.02 15.77 -24.66
C GLY A 125 -3.64 16.38 -24.72
N TYR A 126 -2.61 15.70 -24.21
CA TYR A 126 -1.22 16.10 -24.27
C TYR A 126 -0.46 15.28 -25.29
N GLN A 127 0.68 15.82 -25.79
CA GLN A 127 1.57 15.13 -26.71
C GLN A 127 3.00 15.19 -26.16
N PRO A 128 3.69 14.06 -25.96
CA PRO A 128 5.12 14.07 -25.67
C PRO A 128 5.90 14.71 -26.81
N SER A 129 6.98 15.43 -26.49
CA SER A 129 7.85 15.98 -27.51
C SER A 129 8.51 14.87 -28.34
N GLU A 130 8.81 15.17 -29.62
CA GLU A 130 9.51 14.22 -30.50
C GLU A 130 10.86 13.78 -29.90
N LYS A 131 11.57 14.70 -29.25
CA LYS A 131 12.83 14.41 -28.56
C LYS A 131 12.66 13.41 -27.44
N LEU A 132 11.60 13.56 -26.62
CA LEU A 132 11.30 12.64 -25.51
C LEU A 132 10.97 11.25 -26.06
N HIS A 133 10.11 11.18 -27.07
CA HIS A 133 9.76 9.93 -27.75
C HIS A 133 11.02 9.25 -28.35
N GLU A 134 11.89 10.02 -29.00
CA GLU A 134 13.13 9.48 -29.58
C GLU A 134 14.07 8.89 -28.52
N ILE A 135 14.24 9.56 -27.38
CA ILE A 135 15.08 9.05 -26.27
C ILE A 135 14.61 7.68 -25.83
N PHE A 136 13.32 7.51 -25.60
CA PHE A 136 12.76 6.23 -25.09
C PHE A 136 12.65 5.14 -26.15
N THR A 137 12.58 5.47 -27.44
CA THR A 137 12.44 4.47 -28.51
C THR A 137 13.76 4.07 -29.16
N LYS A 138 14.75 4.95 -29.16
CA LYS A 138 16.06 4.67 -29.80
C LYS A 138 17.20 4.42 -28.82
N TYR A 139 17.23 5.11 -27.69
CA TYR A 139 18.43 5.15 -26.82
C TYR A 139 18.19 4.56 -25.43
N HIS A 140 16.96 4.35 -25.03
CA HIS A 140 16.61 3.87 -23.70
C HIS A 140 15.66 2.67 -23.77
N LYS A 141 15.98 1.62 -23.04
CA LYS A 141 15.07 0.47 -22.85
C LYS A 141 14.46 0.53 -21.46
N THR A 142 13.14 0.51 -21.37
CA THR A 142 12.43 0.49 -20.09
C THR A 142 12.30 -0.96 -19.57
N HIS A 143 12.05 -1.11 -18.26
CA HIS A 143 11.74 -2.42 -17.70
C HIS A 143 10.51 -3.05 -18.34
N ASN A 144 9.50 -2.26 -18.68
CA ASN A 144 8.29 -2.72 -19.38
C ASN A 144 8.62 -3.39 -20.72
N GLN A 145 9.45 -2.74 -21.55
CA GLN A 145 9.89 -3.36 -22.79
C GLN A 145 10.67 -4.66 -22.52
N GLY A 146 11.58 -4.63 -21.54
CA GLY A 146 12.35 -5.79 -21.14
C GLY A 146 11.49 -6.98 -20.77
N VAL A 147 10.46 -6.76 -19.95
CA VAL A 147 9.52 -7.81 -19.52
C VAL A 147 8.76 -8.39 -20.69
N PHE A 148 8.15 -7.54 -21.54
CA PHE A 148 7.34 -8.02 -22.65
C PHE A 148 8.14 -8.70 -23.76
N ASP A 149 9.44 -8.39 -23.89
CA ASP A 149 10.34 -9.08 -24.82
C ASP A 149 10.57 -10.56 -24.44
N ILE A 150 10.56 -10.88 -23.14
CA ILE A 150 10.94 -12.21 -22.66
C ILE A 150 9.80 -13.04 -22.08
N TYR A 151 8.60 -12.49 -21.94
CA TYR A 151 7.44 -13.27 -21.51
C TYR A 151 7.22 -14.50 -22.40
N THR A 152 7.11 -15.67 -21.78
CA THR A 152 6.76 -16.88 -22.50
C THR A 152 5.32 -16.84 -23.04
N PRO A 153 4.96 -17.64 -24.05
CA PRO A 153 3.57 -17.75 -24.50
C PRO A 153 2.60 -18.12 -23.38
N GLU A 154 3.02 -18.98 -22.44
CA GLU A 154 2.23 -19.39 -21.29
C GLU A 154 1.98 -18.22 -20.31
N MET A 155 3.01 -17.44 -19.98
CA MET A 155 2.87 -16.23 -19.16
C MET A 155 1.94 -15.20 -19.81
N LYS A 156 2.06 -14.99 -21.11
CA LYS A 156 1.16 -14.11 -21.89
C LYS A 156 -0.29 -14.57 -21.83
N LYS A 157 -0.55 -15.88 -21.97
CA LYS A 157 -1.88 -16.46 -21.84
C LYS A 157 -2.43 -16.29 -20.42
N ALA A 158 -1.65 -16.62 -19.39
CA ALA A 158 -2.06 -16.50 -18.00
C ALA A 158 -2.41 -15.04 -17.62
N ARG A 159 -1.57 -14.08 -18.05
CA ARG A 159 -1.81 -12.65 -17.86
C ARG A 159 -3.08 -12.18 -18.60
N HIS A 160 -3.25 -12.57 -19.87
CA HIS A 160 -4.41 -12.18 -20.67
C HIS A 160 -5.72 -12.68 -20.05
N ASN A 161 -5.75 -13.91 -19.59
CA ASN A 161 -6.92 -14.53 -18.98
C ASN A 161 -7.08 -14.25 -17.48
N LYS A 162 -6.24 -13.37 -16.90
CA LYS A 162 -6.36 -12.89 -15.53
C LYS A 162 -6.27 -13.96 -14.44
N ILE A 163 -5.65 -15.10 -14.70
CA ILE A 163 -5.33 -16.06 -13.64
C ILE A 163 -4.11 -15.58 -12.83
N ILE A 164 -3.19 -14.84 -13.48
CA ILE A 164 -2.20 -13.99 -12.83
C ILE A 164 -2.52 -12.56 -13.21
N THR A 165 -2.65 -11.67 -12.23
CA THR A 165 -3.18 -10.33 -12.46
C THR A 165 -2.56 -9.28 -11.54
N GLY A 166 -2.63 -7.99 -11.92
CA GLY A 166 -2.02 -6.88 -11.18
C GLY A 166 -0.49 -6.88 -11.23
N LEU A 167 0.11 -7.48 -12.25
CA LEU A 167 1.56 -7.59 -12.41
C LEU A 167 2.23 -6.22 -12.53
N PRO A 168 3.37 -5.98 -11.83
CA PRO A 168 4.15 -4.74 -11.96
C PRO A 168 5.02 -4.75 -13.23
N ASP A 169 4.43 -5.14 -14.35
CA ASP A 169 5.08 -5.22 -15.66
C ASP A 169 4.94 -3.95 -16.49
N THR A 170 4.06 -3.02 -16.09
CA THR A 170 3.84 -1.74 -16.76
C THR A 170 4.10 -0.53 -15.87
N TYR A 171 4.32 -0.73 -14.58
CA TYR A 171 4.58 0.34 -13.60
C TYR A 171 5.72 -0.07 -12.67
N GLY A 172 6.18 0.84 -11.82
CA GLY A 172 7.30 0.58 -10.92
C GLY A 172 7.01 -0.44 -9.82
N ARG A 173 8.07 -0.91 -9.19
CA ARG A 173 8.02 -1.95 -8.17
C ARG A 173 7.30 -1.52 -6.89
N GLY A 174 7.55 -0.29 -6.43
CA GLY A 174 6.79 0.38 -5.38
C GLY A 174 6.82 -0.21 -3.97
N ARG A 175 7.70 -1.15 -3.66
CA ARG A 175 7.77 -1.82 -2.35
C ARG A 175 9.13 -1.61 -1.67
N ILE A 176 9.66 -0.41 -1.81
CA ILE A 176 10.85 0.05 -1.10
C ILE A 176 10.43 1.26 -0.27
N VAL A 177 10.62 1.17 1.03
CA VAL A 177 10.48 2.32 1.94
C VAL A 177 11.88 2.76 2.33
N GLY A 178 12.35 3.87 1.75
CA GLY A 178 13.61 4.47 2.16
C GLY A 178 13.49 4.95 3.61
N ASP A 179 14.53 4.77 4.41
CA ASP A 179 14.56 5.37 5.73
C ASP A 179 14.89 6.87 5.62
N TYR A 180 13.88 7.66 5.28
CA TYR A 180 13.98 9.11 5.05
C TYR A 180 14.46 9.88 6.28
N ARG A 181 14.30 9.32 7.48
CA ARG A 181 14.77 9.85 8.77
C ARG A 181 16.29 9.97 8.80
N ARG A 182 17.00 9.12 8.02
CA ARG A 182 18.47 9.16 7.91
C ARG A 182 18.98 10.49 7.39
N VAL A 183 18.26 11.13 6.48
CA VAL A 183 18.63 12.45 5.95
C VAL A 183 18.64 13.49 7.06
N ALA A 184 17.61 13.50 7.90
CA ALA A 184 17.52 14.43 9.04
C ALA A 184 18.56 14.14 10.13
N LEU A 185 18.75 12.86 10.48
CA LEU A 185 19.61 12.48 11.60
C LEU A 185 21.10 12.61 11.27
N TYR A 186 21.51 12.27 10.04
CA TYR A 186 22.92 12.15 9.68
C TYR A 186 23.42 13.20 8.68
N GLY A 187 22.53 13.77 7.89
CA GLY A 187 22.92 14.56 6.72
C GLY A 187 23.50 13.72 5.58
N ILE A 188 23.48 14.28 4.38
CA ILE A 188 23.83 13.52 3.17
C ILE A 188 25.32 13.20 3.09
N ASP A 189 26.21 14.07 3.58
CA ASP A 189 27.64 13.82 3.46
C ASP A 189 28.08 12.60 4.29
N PHE A 190 27.51 12.42 5.48
CA PHE A 190 27.73 11.23 6.28
C PHE A 190 27.22 9.96 5.58
N LEU A 191 26.06 10.02 4.97
CA LEU A 191 25.46 8.88 4.24
C LEU A 191 26.32 8.52 3.01
N ILE A 192 26.85 9.51 2.27
CA ILE A 192 27.80 9.28 1.16
C ILE A 192 29.06 8.58 1.68
N GLU A 193 29.65 9.07 2.77
CA GLU A 193 30.83 8.47 3.37
C GLU A 193 30.61 6.99 3.72
N ARG A 194 29.45 6.65 4.28
CA ARG A 194 29.08 5.26 4.60
C ARG A 194 28.94 4.39 3.37
N LYS A 195 28.26 4.88 2.33
CA LYS A 195 28.14 4.14 1.07
C LYS A 195 29.48 3.98 0.35
N GLN A 196 30.37 4.96 0.42
CA GLN A 196 31.73 4.86 -0.10
C GLN A 196 32.57 3.82 0.66
N TYR A 197 32.47 3.80 1.99
CA TYR A 197 33.11 2.77 2.81
C TYR A 197 32.63 1.36 2.39
N ASP A 198 31.33 1.17 2.21
CA ASP A 198 30.78 -0.11 1.75
C ASP A 198 31.23 -0.43 0.33
N PHE A 199 31.27 0.53 -0.57
CA PHE A 199 31.76 0.36 -1.94
C PHE A 199 33.21 -0.14 -1.96
N GLU A 200 34.08 0.38 -1.09
CA GLU A 200 35.48 -0.07 -0.96
C GLU A 200 35.58 -1.43 -0.30
N ARG A 201 34.78 -1.71 0.74
CA ARG A 201 34.77 -2.99 1.46
C ARG A 201 34.41 -4.15 0.55
N TYR A 202 33.56 -3.95 -0.45
CA TYR A 202 33.19 -4.97 -1.42
C TYR A 202 34.15 -5.07 -2.63
N ALA A 203 35.26 -4.36 -2.66
CA ALA A 203 36.35 -4.49 -3.65
C ALA A 203 37.21 -5.69 -3.32
N ARG A 204 36.81 -6.88 -3.71
CA ARG A 204 37.51 -8.14 -3.43
C ARG A 204 38.04 -8.79 -4.70
N HIS A 205 39.15 -9.55 -4.56
CA HIS A 205 39.63 -10.40 -5.65
C HIS A 205 38.62 -11.54 -5.91
N GLY A 206 38.48 -11.93 -7.18
CA GLY A 206 37.59 -13.00 -7.58
C GLY A 206 36.09 -12.66 -7.53
N MET A 207 35.73 -11.38 -7.70
CA MET A 207 34.36 -10.93 -7.76
C MET A 207 33.54 -11.68 -8.82
N LYS A 208 32.27 -11.95 -8.50
CA LYS A 208 31.28 -12.57 -9.38
C LYS A 208 30.26 -11.54 -9.84
N GLY A 209 29.32 -11.95 -10.70
CA GLY A 209 28.29 -11.07 -11.23
C GLY A 209 27.49 -10.31 -10.18
N GLU A 210 27.16 -10.94 -9.04
CA GLU A 210 26.48 -10.28 -7.92
C GLU A 210 27.35 -9.21 -7.24
N ASP A 211 28.65 -9.42 -7.15
CA ASP A 211 29.58 -8.41 -6.59
C ASP A 211 29.69 -7.20 -7.52
N PHE A 212 29.75 -7.42 -8.84
CA PHE A 212 29.74 -6.33 -9.82
C PHE A 212 28.45 -5.51 -9.71
N ARG A 213 27.33 -6.21 -9.61
CA ARG A 213 26.02 -5.60 -9.48
C ARG A 213 25.92 -4.77 -8.21
N LEU A 214 26.31 -5.30 -7.06
CA LEU A 214 26.31 -4.56 -5.79
C LEU A 214 27.14 -3.28 -5.88
N ARG A 215 28.29 -3.34 -6.54
CA ARG A 215 29.14 -2.16 -6.73
C ARG A 215 28.49 -1.12 -7.66
N GLU A 216 27.82 -1.57 -8.73
CA GLU A 216 27.05 -0.69 -9.61
C GLU A 216 25.92 -0.02 -8.83
N GLU A 217 25.13 -0.79 -8.07
CA GLU A 217 24.06 -0.30 -7.21
C GLU A 217 24.56 0.75 -6.21
N LEU A 218 25.70 0.52 -5.56
CA LEU A 218 26.32 1.47 -4.63
C LEU A 218 26.79 2.76 -5.32
N ALA A 219 27.35 2.65 -6.53
CA ALA A 219 27.74 3.82 -7.31
C ALA A 219 26.52 4.68 -7.66
N ASP A 220 25.41 4.05 -8.07
CA ASP A 220 24.14 4.74 -8.36
C ASP A 220 23.54 5.36 -7.09
N GLN A 221 23.61 4.70 -5.95
CA GLN A 221 23.16 5.22 -4.65
C GLN A 221 23.97 6.48 -4.26
N ILE A 222 25.28 6.44 -4.39
CA ILE A 222 26.14 7.60 -4.10
C ILE A 222 25.82 8.77 -5.04
N LYS A 223 25.58 8.49 -6.31
CA LYS A 223 25.14 9.50 -7.26
C LYS A 223 23.80 10.13 -6.86
N ALA A 224 22.81 9.30 -6.52
CA ALA A 224 21.49 9.77 -6.08
C ALA A 224 21.57 10.66 -4.82
N LEU A 225 22.41 10.31 -3.84
CA LEU A 225 22.65 11.13 -2.67
C LEU A 225 23.24 12.51 -3.03
N LYS A 226 24.19 12.58 -3.98
CA LYS A 226 24.74 13.87 -4.47
C LYS A 226 23.67 14.69 -5.16
N GLU A 227 22.89 14.10 -6.04
CA GLU A 227 21.77 14.77 -6.73
C GLU A 227 20.69 15.26 -5.73
N MET A 228 20.48 14.53 -4.61
CA MET A 228 19.57 14.95 -3.54
C MET A 228 20.05 16.25 -2.86
N LYS A 229 21.37 16.43 -2.68
CA LYS A 229 21.95 17.70 -2.20
C LYS A 229 21.70 18.83 -3.18
N GLU A 230 21.91 18.60 -4.47
CA GLU A 230 21.69 19.58 -5.53
C GLU A 230 20.21 20.00 -5.57
N MET A 231 19.30 19.04 -5.47
CA MET A 231 17.85 19.29 -5.41
C MET A 231 17.49 20.18 -4.21
N ALA A 232 17.97 19.87 -3.02
CA ALA A 232 17.70 20.67 -1.82
C ALA A 232 18.31 22.07 -1.91
N ALA A 233 19.53 22.19 -2.48
CA ALA A 233 20.21 23.47 -2.68
C ALA A 233 19.43 24.40 -3.63
N ALA A 234 18.72 23.85 -4.62
CA ALA A 234 17.85 24.64 -5.49
C ALA A 234 16.70 25.32 -4.72
N TYR A 235 16.24 24.74 -3.63
CA TYR A 235 15.27 25.33 -2.69
C TYR A 235 15.92 26.21 -1.61
N GLY A 236 17.25 26.40 -1.64
CA GLY A 236 17.99 27.20 -0.66
C GLY A 236 18.40 26.47 0.61
N PHE A 237 18.35 25.13 0.65
CA PHE A 237 18.69 24.33 1.83
C PHE A 237 19.98 23.53 1.63
N ASP A 238 20.81 23.48 2.67
CA ASP A 238 21.99 22.63 2.73
C ASP A 238 21.75 21.42 3.62
N ILE A 239 21.43 20.28 3.01
CA ILE A 239 21.20 19.01 3.71
C ILE A 239 22.47 18.16 3.88
N SER A 240 23.65 18.75 3.72
CA SER A 240 24.94 18.05 3.90
C SER A 240 25.15 17.60 5.34
N GLN A 241 24.62 18.36 6.29
CA GLN A 241 24.74 18.16 7.74
C GLN A 241 23.43 17.71 8.38
N PRO A 242 23.46 17.10 9.58
CA PRO A 242 22.26 16.78 10.34
C PRO A 242 21.35 17.99 10.55
N ALA A 243 20.06 17.75 10.69
CA ALA A 243 19.07 18.77 10.99
C ALA A 243 19.31 19.35 12.41
N LYS A 244 19.22 20.68 12.52
CA LYS A 244 19.47 21.39 13.79
C LYS A 244 18.21 21.58 14.64
N ASP A 245 17.03 21.58 14.04
CA ASP A 245 15.75 21.86 14.67
C ASP A 245 14.60 21.06 14.05
N ALA A 246 13.39 21.22 14.59
CA ALA A 246 12.20 20.51 14.14
C ALA A 246 11.83 20.80 12.69
N HIS A 247 11.94 22.05 12.26
CA HIS A 247 11.66 22.46 10.90
C HIS A 247 12.63 21.78 9.90
N GLU A 248 13.94 21.86 10.17
CA GLU A 248 14.93 21.18 9.34
C GLU A 248 14.75 19.66 9.36
N ALA A 249 14.44 19.06 10.51
CA ALA A 249 14.22 17.62 10.58
C ALA A 249 13.06 17.17 9.67
N ALA A 250 11.96 17.89 9.69
CA ALA A 250 10.81 17.63 8.81
C ALA A 250 11.16 17.88 7.35
N GLN A 251 11.84 18.98 7.02
CA GLN A 251 12.22 19.35 5.66
C GLN A 251 13.25 18.37 5.06
N TRP A 252 14.29 17.97 5.82
CA TRP A 252 15.32 17.02 5.38
C TRP A 252 14.71 15.64 5.09
N LEU A 253 13.85 15.17 6.00
CA LEU A 253 13.10 13.93 5.82
C LEU A 253 12.25 14.01 4.54
N TYR A 254 11.54 15.13 4.34
CA TYR A 254 10.72 15.33 3.15
C TYR A 254 11.56 15.38 1.87
N PHE A 255 12.74 15.97 1.86
CA PHE A 255 13.63 15.92 0.68
C PHE A 255 14.06 14.49 0.34
N GLY A 256 14.31 13.64 1.34
CA GLY A 256 14.54 12.21 1.10
C GLY A 256 13.35 11.52 0.43
N TYR A 257 12.14 11.80 0.90
CA TYR A 257 10.91 11.30 0.30
C TYR A 257 10.67 11.91 -1.10
N LEU A 258 10.91 13.21 -1.28
CA LEU A 258 10.77 13.89 -2.56
C LEU A 258 11.69 13.31 -3.64
N ALA A 259 12.92 12.95 -3.28
CA ALA A 259 13.85 12.29 -4.20
C ALA A 259 13.28 10.94 -4.69
N ALA A 260 12.64 10.17 -3.79
CA ALA A 260 11.98 8.93 -4.15
C ALA A 260 10.83 9.15 -5.15
N ILE A 261 9.91 10.09 -4.87
CA ILE A 261 8.75 10.33 -5.74
C ILE A 261 9.11 10.95 -7.09
N LYS A 262 10.23 11.67 -7.19
CA LYS A 262 10.72 12.21 -8.46
C LYS A 262 11.27 11.14 -9.40
N THR A 263 11.71 10.01 -8.90
CA THR A 263 12.32 8.93 -9.67
C THR A 263 11.44 7.67 -9.78
N GLN A 264 10.38 7.56 -9.01
CA GLN A 264 9.49 6.40 -8.96
C GLN A 264 8.19 6.68 -9.73
N ASN A 265 7.66 5.68 -10.45
CA ASN A 265 6.29 5.73 -10.97
C ASN A 265 5.41 4.65 -10.31
N GLY A 266 5.77 4.31 -9.10
CA GLY A 266 5.30 3.13 -8.44
C GLY A 266 3.89 3.17 -7.92
N ALA A 267 3.47 2.01 -7.56
CA ALA A 267 2.22 1.73 -6.90
C ALA A 267 2.43 1.60 -5.39
N ALA A 268 3.40 2.26 -4.80
CA ALA A 268 3.46 2.58 -3.38
C ALA A 268 4.60 3.56 -3.11
N MET A 269 4.24 4.69 -2.52
CA MET A 269 5.17 5.73 -2.12
C MET A 269 5.07 5.92 -0.60
N SER A 270 5.23 4.82 0.14
CA SER A 270 5.13 4.80 1.60
C SER A 270 6.14 5.74 2.23
N VAL A 271 5.70 6.45 3.24
CA VAL A 271 6.49 7.44 4.00
C VAL A 271 7.24 6.76 5.14
N GLY A 272 6.60 5.79 5.76
CA GLY A 272 7.16 5.04 6.86
C GLY A 272 6.87 5.65 8.24
N ARG A 273 7.53 5.10 9.24
CA ARG A 273 7.36 5.44 10.65
C ARG A 273 8.16 6.70 11.02
N ILE A 274 7.61 7.87 10.72
CA ILE A 274 8.27 9.15 10.91
C ILE A 274 7.79 9.91 12.15
N SER A 275 6.62 9.57 12.70
CA SER A 275 5.94 10.35 13.72
C SER A 275 6.76 10.45 15.01
N THR A 276 7.10 9.33 15.63
CA THR A 276 7.90 9.27 16.87
C THR A 276 9.29 9.91 16.70
N PHE A 277 9.89 9.75 15.50
CA PHE A 277 11.17 10.38 15.18
C PHE A 277 11.08 11.92 15.20
N LEU A 278 10.11 12.48 14.50
CA LEU A 278 9.93 13.93 14.44
C LEU A 278 9.55 14.53 15.80
N ASP A 279 8.80 13.79 16.62
CA ASP A 279 8.41 14.22 17.95
C ASP A 279 9.63 14.56 18.83
N ILE A 280 10.73 13.82 18.67
CA ILE A 280 11.97 14.06 19.43
C ILE A 280 12.49 15.49 19.18
N TYR A 281 12.50 15.94 17.94
CA TYR A 281 12.92 17.30 17.57
C TYR A 281 11.89 18.35 17.97
N ILE A 282 10.62 18.08 17.75
CA ILE A 282 9.52 18.99 18.09
C ILE A 282 9.47 19.22 19.60
N GLU A 283 9.50 18.16 20.42
CA GLU A 283 9.49 18.28 21.88
C GLU A 283 10.72 19.02 22.43
N ARG A 284 11.89 18.81 21.82
CA ARG A 284 13.08 19.57 22.18
C ARG A 284 12.90 21.06 21.92
N ASP A 285 12.35 21.43 20.77
CA ASP A 285 12.19 22.83 20.39
C ASP A 285 11.03 23.50 21.12
N LEU A 286 9.95 22.78 21.44
CA LEU A 286 8.87 23.23 22.34
C LEU A 286 9.41 23.53 23.75
N LYS A 287 10.19 22.61 24.32
CA LYS A 287 10.82 22.79 25.65
C LYS A 287 11.81 23.96 25.69
N ALA A 288 12.48 24.22 24.57
CA ALA A 288 13.38 25.36 24.41
C ALA A 288 12.65 26.69 24.11
N GLY A 289 11.34 26.67 23.94
CA GLY A 289 10.54 27.86 23.60
C GLY A 289 10.83 28.40 22.18
N LYS A 290 11.37 27.58 21.29
CA LYS A 290 11.67 27.97 19.91
C LYS A 290 10.44 27.92 19.00
N ILE A 291 9.52 27.01 19.29
CA ILE A 291 8.24 26.87 18.58
C ILE A 291 7.11 26.70 19.62
N THR A 292 5.90 27.01 19.20
CA THR A 292 4.65 26.76 19.91
C THR A 292 3.99 25.47 19.44
N GLU A 293 2.99 24.98 20.19
CA GLU A 293 2.17 23.81 19.75
C GLU A 293 1.50 24.08 18.41
N LYS A 294 1.07 25.31 18.16
CA LYS A 294 0.46 25.73 16.90
C LYS A 294 1.42 25.66 15.71
N GLU A 295 2.66 26.11 15.90
CA GLU A 295 3.72 26.03 14.89
C GLU A 295 4.18 24.58 14.66
N ALA A 296 4.19 23.76 15.70
CA ALA A 296 4.44 22.33 15.57
C ALA A 296 3.38 21.64 14.71
N GLN A 297 2.10 21.96 14.92
CA GLN A 297 1.01 21.46 14.09
C GLN A 297 1.11 21.96 12.65
N GLU A 298 1.49 23.23 12.41
CA GLU A 298 1.67 23.81 11.08
C GLU A 298 2.72 23.04 10.26
N ILE A 299 3.85 22.69 10.86
CA ILE A 299 4.90 21.88 10.19
C ILE A 299 4.31 20.54 9.70
N ILE A 300 3.52 19.86 10.53
CA ILE A 300 2.90 18.58 10.20
C ILE A 300 1.81 18.75 9.14
N ASP A 301 0.95 19.76 9.26
CA ASP A 301 -0.10 20.05 8.27
C ASP A 301 0.52 20.30 6.90
N HIS A 302 1.57 21.13 6.80
CA HIS A 302 2.24 21.44 5.54
C HIS A 302 2.95 20.21 4.95
N MET A 303 3.55 19.35 5.76
CA MET A 303 4.11 18.09 5.31
C MET A 303 3.02 17.18 4.71
N VAL A 304 1.89 17.04 5.38
CA VAL A 304 0.77 16.23 4.91
C VAL A 304 0.16 16.81 3.61
N MET A 305 0.11 18.14 3.44
CA MET A 305 -0.29 18.73 2.15
C MET A 305 0.59 18.24 1.00
N LYS A 306 1.89 18.12 1.21
CA LYS A 306 2.82 17.63 0.19
C LYS A 306 2.53 16.18 -0.20
N PHE A 307 2.22 15.32 0.77
CA PHE A 307 1.83 13.92 0.49
C PHE A 307 0.53 13.84 -0.32
N ARG A 308 -0.43 14.75 -0.09
CA ARG A 308 -1.69 14.83 -0.83
C ARG A 308 -1.54 15.30 -2.29
N MET A 309 -0.38 15.81 -2.68
CA MET A 309 -0.13 16.38 -4.02
C MET A 309 0.59 15.44 -4.97
N VAL A 310 1.08 14.29 -4.51
CA VAL A 310 1.85 13.36 -5.35
C VAL A 310 0.96 12.76 -6.44
N LYS A 311 1.36 12.92 -7.70
CA LYS A 311 0.63 12.46 -8.88
C LYS A 311 1.56 11.85 -9.92
N PHE A 312 1.15 10.74 -10.52
CA PHE A 312 1.87 10.08 -11.61
C PHE A 312 1.06 10.08 -12.90
N ALA A 313 1.75 10.04 -14.05
CA ALA A 313 1.10 9.89 -15.35
C ALA A 313 0.57 8.44 -15.49
N ARG A 314 -0.75 8.29 -15.49
CA ARG A 314 -1.45 6.99 -15.56
C ARG A 314 -2.62 7.03 -16.52
N ILE A 315 -2.99 5.88 -17.06
CA ILE A 315 -4.10 5.72 -18.01
C ILE A 315 -5.39 5.28 -17.29
N PRO A 316 -6.57 5.51 -17.90
CA PRO A 316 -7.85 5.13 -17.31
C PRO A 316 -7.95 3.66 -16.88
N SER A 317 -7.37 2.73 -17.63
CA SER A 317 -7.37 1.31 -17.25
C SER A 317 -6.59 1.02 -15.96
N TYR A 318 -5.53 1.76 -15.68
CA TYR A 318 -4.84 1.71 -14.40
C TYR A 318 -5.74 2.27 -13.28
N ASN A 319 -6.41 3.38 -13.53
CA ASN A 319 -7.32 4.00 -12.57
C ASN A 319 -8.52 3.08 -12.25
N GLN A 320 -9.03 2.33 -13.23
CA GLN A 320 -10.05 1.31 -13.01
C GLN A 320 -9.55 0.16 -12.12
N LEU A 321 -8.29 -0.27 -12.33
CA LEU A 321 -7.69 -1.36 -11.55
C LEU A 321 -7.50 -0.97 -10.08
N PHE A 322 -7.12 0.28 -9.80
CA PHE A 322 -6.73 0.77 -8.47
C PHE A 322 -7.65 1.85 -7.87
N SER A 323 -8.80 2.09 -8.47
CA SER A 323 -9.77 3.09 -8.02
C SER A 323 -9.22 4.51 -7.96
N GLY A 324 -8.98 5.08 -9.10
CA GLY A 324 -8.43 6.41 -9.24
C GLY A 324 -6.91 6.41 -9.32
N ASP A 325 -6.25 7.32 -8.63
CA ASP A 325 -4.83 7.58 -8.74
C ASP A 325 -4.12 7.54 -7.36
N PRO A 326 -4.27 6.44 -6.60
CA PRO A 326 -3.66 6.34 -5.28
C PRO A 326 -2.14 6.27 -5.40
N THR A 327 -1.44 6.86 -4.43
CA THR A 327 0.01 6.78 -4.30
C THR A 327 0.44 5.90 -3.13
N TRP A 328 -0.51 5.54 -2.25
CA TRP A 328 -0.25 4.77 -1.03
C TRP A 328 0.92 5.33 -0.24
N ALA A 329 0.83 6.63 0.09
CA ALA A 329 1.78 7.31 0.96
C ALA A 329 1.51 6.90 2.42
N THR A 330 1.76 5.62 2.72
CA THR A 330 1.46 5.04 4.04
C THR A 330 2.39 5.59 5.09
N LEU A 331 1.81 5.99 6.22
CA LEU A 331 2.48 6.60 7.36
C LEU A 331 1.93 6.00 8.65
N GLU A 332 2.80 5.47 9.49
CA GLU A 332 2.44 4.76 10.70
C GLU A 332 2.53 5.64 11.94
N VAL A 333 1.56 5.45 12.85
CA VAL A 333 1.49 6.04 14.18
C VAL A 333 1.23 4.94 15.23
N GLY A 334 1.55 5.19 16.47
CA GLY A 334 1.32 4.24 17.56
C GLY A 334 2.36 3.13 17.67
N GLY A 335 1.93 1.97 18.09
CA GLY A 335 2.77 0.78 18.31
C GLY A 335 3.50 0.75 19.65
N LEU A 336 4.21 -0.34 19.90
CA LEU A 336 4.97 -0.60 21.12
C LEU A 336 6.44 -0.86 20.80
N GLY A 337 7.35 -0.48 21.70
CA GLY A 337 8.73 -0.91 21.68
C GLY A 337 8.89 -2.39 22.06
N GLN A 338 10.04 -2.98 21.75
CA GLN A 338 10.39 -4.35 22.16
C GLN A 338 10.41 -4.51 23.69
N ASP A 339 10.62 -3.43 24.42
CA ASP A 339 10.57 -3.36 25.88
C ASP A 339 9.13 -3.19 26.43
N GLY A 340 8.13 -3.11 25.55
CA GLY A 340 6.73 -2.95 25.91
C GLY A 340 6.29 -1.52 26.20
N ARG A 341 7.19 -0.52 26.11
CA ARG A 341 6.78 0.89 26.23
C ARG A 341 5.92 1.29 25.05
N SER A 342 4.90 2.10 25.30
CA SER A 342 4.15 2.75 24.22
C SER A 342 5.07 3.67 23.40
N MET A 343 4.97 3.57 22.08
CA MET A 343 5.65 4.47 21.15
C MET A 343 4.75 5.63 20.70
N VAL A 344 3.56 5.74 21.29
CA VAL A 344 2.68 6.90 21.08
C VAL A 344 3.34 8.17 21.62
N THR A 345 3.38 9.18 20.79
CA THR A 345 3.88 10.53 21.13
C THR A 345 2.82 11.58 20.80
N LYS A 346 3.03 12.83 21.21
CA LYS A 346 2.14 13.95 20.80
C LYS A 346 2.05 14.06 19.27
N ASN A 347 3.10 13.71 18.57
CA ASN A 347 3.13 13.83 17.12
C ASN A 347 2.20 12.83 16.42
N ASP A 348 1.91 11.69 17.04
CA ASP A 348 0.89 10.75 16.52
C ASP A 348 -0.50 11.38 16.51
N TYR A 349 -0.83 12.12 17.57
CA TYR A 349 -2.05 12.93 17.62
C TYR A 349 -2.05 14.03 16.54
N ARG A 350 -0.92 14.74 16.33
CA ARG A 350 -0.81 15.80 15.32
C ARG A 350 -1.04 15.26 13.92
N PHE A 351 -0.48 14.09 13.56
CA PHE A 351 -0.71 13.47 12.26
C PHE A 351 -2.18 13.10 12.06
N LEU A 352 -2.81 12.48 13.04
CA LEU A 352 -4.25 12.17 12.97
C LEU A 352 -5.10 13.43 12.90
N HIS A 353 -4.71 14.50 13.62
CA HIS A 353 -5.41 15.78 13.66
C HIS A 353 -5.37 16.55 12.34
N THR A 354 -4.45 16.24 11.43
CA THR A 354 -4.47 16.81 10.07
C THR A 354 -5.76 16.52 9.32
N LEU A 355 -6.45 15.42 9.66
CA LEU A 355 -7.77 15.09 9.13
C LEU A 355 -8.89 16.01 9.67
N ASN A 356 -8.70 16.62 10.84
CA ASN A 356 -9.58 17.65 11.35
C ASN A 356 -9.26 19.03 10.73
N ASN A 357 -7.97 19.39 10.66
CA ASN A 357 -7.54 20.70 10.14
C ASN A 357 -7.77 20.87 8.64
N MET A 358 -7.64 19.80 7.85
CA MET A 358 -7.72 19.83 6.39
C MET A 358 -8.78 18.90 5.81
N GLY A 359 -9.59 18.29 6.66
CA GLY A 359 -10.65 17.37 6.27
C GLY A 359 -10.19 15.97 5.84
N PRO A 360 -11.16 15.05 5.66
CA PRO A 360 -10.92 13.68 5.22
C PRO A 360 -10.09 13.61 3.95
N SER A 361 -9.19 12.63 3.86
CA SER A 361 -8.35 12.43 2.68
C SER A 361 -7.89 10.96 2.60
N PRO A 362 -7.77 10.39 1.39
CA PRO A 362 -7.17 9.09 1.21
C PRO A 362 -5.65 9.07 1.45
N GLU A 363 -4.99 10.24 1.32
CA GLU A 363 -3.54 10.36 1.49
C GLU A 363 -3.18 11.41 2.56
N PRO A 364 -2.14 11.18 3.35
CA PRO A 364 -1.41 9.90 3.48
C PRO A 364 -2.33 8.79 3.99
N ASN A 365 -1.99 7.53 3.67
CA ASN A 365 -2.69 6.36 4.19
C ASN A 365 -2.27 6.14 5.65
N LEU A 366 -2.90 6.89 6.56
CA LEU A 366 -2.59 6.86 7.99
C LEU A 366 -2.95 5.51 8.59
N THR A 367 -1.95 4.85 9.19
CA THR A 367 -2.07 3.51 9.75
C THR A 367 -1.72 3.54 11.24
N VAL A 368 -2.65 3.12 12.08
CA VAL A 368 -2.41 2.94 13.51
C VAL A 368 -1.84 1.54 13.73
N LEU A 369 -0.62 1.45 14.22
CA LEU A 369 -0.03 0.22 14.71
C LEU A 369 -0.64 -0.06 16.08
N TYR A 370 -1.67 -0.92 16.09
CA TYR A 370 -2.59 -1.06 17.22
C TYR A 370 -2.18 -2.20 18.16
N SER A 371 -2.35 -1.95 19.45
CA SER A 371 -2.32 -2.94 20.51
C SER A 371 -3.34 -2.52 21.57
N SER A 372 -4.02 -3.46 22.20
CA SER A 372 -4.91 -3.18 23.35
C SER A 372 -4.16 -2.51 24.52
N ARG A 373 -2.82 -2.60 24.55
CA ARG A 373 -1.94 -1.99 25.55
C ARG A 373 -1.54 -0.55 25.27
N LEU A 374 -1.99 0.04 24.16
CA LEU A 374 -1.77 1.46 23.88
C LEU A 374 -2.53 2.35 24.89
N PRO A 375 -2.08 3.61 25.11
CA PRO A 375 -2.80 4.53 25.98
C PRO A 375 -4.26 4.67 25.58
N GLU A 376 -5.15 4.58 26.58
CA GLU A 376 -6.60 4.58 26.36
C GLU A 376 -7.09 5.84 25.63
N ASN A 377 -6.53 7.00 25.98
CA ASN A 377 -6.85 8.26 25.30
C ASN A 377 -6.50 8.22 23.82
N PHE A 378 -5.36 7.61 23.46
CA PHE A 378 -4.95 7.49 22.06
C PHE A 378 -5.86 6.53 21.28
N LYS A 379 -6.23 5.39 21.86
CA LYS A 379 -7.18 4.45 21.23
C LYS A 379 -8.51 5.12 20.95
N LYS A 380 -9.06 5.86 21.92
CA LYS A 380 -10.31 6.61 21.78
C LYS A 380 -10.19 7.72 20.74
N PHE A 381 -9.10 8.47 20.72
CA PHE A 381 -8.87 9.52 19.73
C PHE A 381 -8.77 8.94 18.30
N ALA A 382 -8.00 7.89 18.10
CA ALA A 382 -7.92 7.22 16.79
C ALA A 382 -9.28 6.68 16.34
N SER A 383 -10.05 6.07 17.26
CA SER A 383 -11.42 5.61 17.00
C SER A 383 -12.35 6.76 16.62
N LEU A 384 -12.25 7.92 17.27
CA LEU A 384 -13.02 9.12 16.90
C LEU A 384 -12.69 9.57 15.47
N ILE A 385 -11.42 9.60 15.11
CA ILE A 385 -10.99 9.94 13.74
C ILE A 385 -11.58 8.96 12.71
N SER A 386 -11.63 7.66 13.02
CA SER A 386 -12.30 6.68 12.14
C SER A 386 -13.81 6.95 12.04
N VAL A 387 -14.49 7.18 13.16
CA VAL A 387 -15.92 7.47 13.21
C VAL A 387 -16.29 8.71 12.37
N THR A 388 -15.47 9.74 12.41
CA THR A 388 -15.77 11.03 11.77
C THR A 388 -15.27 11.14 10.33
N THR A 389 -14.20 10.41 9.95
CA THR A 389 -13.54 10.63 8.66
C THR A 389 -13.43 9.40 7.77
N SER A 390 -13.50 8.18 8.31
CA SER A 390 -13.24 6.91 7.59
C SER A 390 -11.90 6.92 6.81
N SER A 391 -10.89 7.63 7.32
CA SER A 391 -9.63 7.92 6.59
C SER A 391 -8.42 7.15 7.10
N ILE A 392 -8.52 6.39 8.19
CA ILE A 392 -7.41 5.65 8.79
C ILE A 392 -7.69 4.14 8.84
N GLN A 393 -6.62 3.36 9.00
CA GLN A 393 -6.68 1.92 9.18
C GLN A 393 -5.88 1.50 10.42
N TYR A 394 -6.06 0.22 10.80
CA TYR A 394 -5.42 -0.37 11.97
C TYR A 394 -4.68 -1.63 11.58
N GLU A 395 -3.48 -1.83 12.11
CA GLU A 395 -2.70 -3.06 11.97
C GLU A 395 -2.19 -3.52 13.32
N ASN A 396 -2.24 -4.83 13.56
CA ASN A 396 -1.94 -5.42 14.85
C ASN A 396 -0.43 -5.46 15.12
N ASP A 397 0.04 -4.51 15.92
CA ASP A 397 1.44 -4.43 16.32
C ASP A 397 1.91 -5.68 17.09
N ASP A 398 1.02 -6.36 17.82
CA ASP A 398 1.37 -7.51 18.63
C ASP A 398 1.65 -8.78 17.82
N VAL A 399 1.10 -8.91 16.61
CA VAL A 399 1.45 -10.01 15.69
C VAL A 399 2.58 -9.61 14.72
N MET A 400 2.77 -8.32 14.46
CA MET A 400 3.78 -7.82 13.53
C MET A 400 5.14 -7.60 14.19
N ARG A 401 5.18 -7.02 15.38
CA ARG A 401 6.43 -6.72 16.11
C ARG A 401 7.31 -7.95 16.38
N PRO A 402 6.78 -9.15 16.70
CA PRO A 402 7.62 -10.35 16.84
C PRO A 402 8.38 -10.72 15.56
N VAL A 403 7.85 -10.38 14.39
CA VAL A 403 8.45 -10.69 13.08
C VAL A 403 9.42 -9.60 12.63
N TRP A 404 9.01 -8.33 12.74
CA TRP A 404 9.67 -7.18 12.10
C TRP A 404 10.45 -6.28 13.08
N GLY A 405 10.43 -6.60 14.38
CA GLY A 405 10.97 -5.70 15.40
C GLY A 405 10.00 -4.54 15.69
N ASP A 406 10.49 -3.50 16.37
CA ASP A 406 9.70 -2.32 16.74
C ASP A 406 9.90 -1.11 15.80
N ASP A 407 10.72 -1.27 14.76
CA ASP A 407 10.98 -0.24 13.76
C ASP A 407 10.72 -0.78 12.35
N TYR A 408 9.46 -1.03 12.06
CA TYR A 408 8.99 -1.46 10.74
C TYR A 408 8.08 -0.42 10.11
N SER A 409 7.98 -0.47 8.80
CA SER A 409 7.12 0.39 7.98
C SER A 409 6.17 -0.45 7.15
N ILE A 410 5.00 0.10 6.86
CA ILE A 410 4.02 -0.53 6.00
C ILE A 410 4.26 -0.14 4.54
N CYS A 411 4.58 -1.12 3.72
CA CYS A 411 4.75 -0.96 2.29
C CYS A 411 3.39 -1.02 1.59
N CYS A 412 2.93 0.09 1.04
CA CYS A 412 1.65 0.17 0.30
C CYS A 412 0.44 0.12 1.26
N CYS A 413 -0.23 -1.02 1.33
CA CYS A 413 -1.51 -1.18 2.01
C CYS A 413 -1.36 -1.79 3.41
N VAL A 414 -0.77 -2.99 3.48
CA VAL A 414 -0.78 -3.84 4.68
C VAL A 414 0.51 -4.68 4.84
N SER A 415 1.48 -4.53 3.98
CA SER A 415 2.73 -5.31 4.05
C SER A 415 3.75 -4.62 4.92
N ALA A 416 4.44 -5.34 5.80
CA ALA A 416 5.51 -4.78 6.60
C ALA A 416 6.91 -5.06 6.06
N THR A 417 7.85 -4.15 6.35
CA THR A 417 9.29 -4.34 6.16
C THR A 417 10.06 -3.70 7.31
N GLU A 418 11.21 -4.26 7.71
CA GLU A 418 12.12 -3.57 8.64
C GLU A 418 12.62 -2.26 8.02
N THR A 419 12.34 -1.13 8.67
CA THR A 419 12.68 0.19 8.14
C THR A 419 14.19 0.35 7.94
N GLY A 420 14.60 0.71 6.73
CA GLY A 420 16.00 0.93 6.38
C GLY A 420 16.85 -0.33 6.24
N LYS A 421 16.30 -1.53 6.40
CA LYS A 421 17.03 -2.81 6.34
C LYS A 421 16.49 -3.77 5.30
N GLU A 422 15.24 -3.61 4.90
CA GLU A 422 14.55 -4.54 4.03
C GLU A 422 13.93 -3.83 2.83
N MET A 423 13.87 -4.54 1.71
CA MET A 423 13.07 -4.18 0.56
C MET A 423 12.19 -5.37 0.16
N GLN A 424 11.07 -5.09 -0.47
CA GLN A 424 10.15 -6.10 -0.93
C GLN A 424 10.03 -6.08 -2.44
N PHE A 425 10.21 -7.23 -3.07
CA PHE A 425 9.83 -7.45 -4.46
C PHE A 425 8.31 -7.53 -4.54
N PHE A 426 7.68 -6.55 -5.18
CA PHE A 426 6.23 -6.45 -5.24
C PHE A 426 5.60 -7.63 -5.98
N GLY A 427 4.63 -8.27 -5.32
CA GLY A 427 3.81 -9.31 -5.93
C GLY A 427 2.58 -8.74 -6.64
N ALA A 428 1.99 -9.60 -7.43
CA ALA A 428 0.70 -9.42 -8.05
C ALA A 428 -0.36 -10.25 -7.29
N ARG A 429 -1.32 -10.80 -8.02
CA ARG A 429 -2.33 -11.71 -7.46
C ARG A 429 -2.45 -12.95 -8.32
N ALA A 430 -2.45 -14.12 -7.66
CA ALA A 430 -2.93 -15.36 -8.23
C ALA A 430 -4.44 -15.46 -7.97
N ASN A 431 -5.24 -15.60 -9.03
CA ASN A 431 -6.69 -15.76 -8.91
C ASN A 431 -7.01 -17.23 -8.60
N LEU A 432 -7.13 -17.57 -7.32
CA LEU A 432 -7.38 -18.95 -6.88
C LEU A 432 -8.80 -19.43 -7.21
N ALA A 433 -9.75 -18.50 -7.40
CA ALA A 433 -11.08 -18.84 -7.88
C ALA A 433 -11.06 -19.35 -9.34
N LYS A 434 -10.32 -18.66 -10.23
CA LYS A 434 -10.10 -19.19 -11.59
C LYS A 434 -9.30 -20.50 -11.59
N CYS A 435 -8.33 -20.63 -10.68
CA CYS A 435 -7.57 -21.86 -10.52
C CYS A 435 -8.48 -23.05 -10.19
N LEU A 436 -9.50 -22.85 -9.34
CA LEU A 436 -10.51 -23.87 -9.04
C LEU A 436 -11.34 -24.22 -10.29
N LEU A 437 -11.77 -23.23 -11.07
CA LEU A 437 -12.50 -23.47 -12.32
C LEU A 437 -11.62 -24.19 -13.36
N TYR A 438 -10.32 -23.87 -13.44
CA TYR A 438 -9.38 -24.59 -14.30
C TYR A 438 -9.20 -26.05 -13.86
N ALA A 439 -9.19 -26.30 -12.54
CA ALA A 439 -9.14 -27.67 -12.03
C ALA A 439 -10.38 -28.48 -12.44
N ILE A 440 -11.56 -27.87 -12.42
CA ILE A 440 -12.81 -28.48 -12.85
C ILE A 440 -12.83 -28.70 -14.40
N ASN A 441 -12.34 -27.73 -15.16
CA ASN A 441 -12.41 -27.69 -16.62
C ASN A 441 -11.12 -28.20 -17.30
N GLY A 442 -10.21 -28.89 -16.62
CA GLY A 442 -9.02 -29.48 -17.23
C GLY A 442 -8.04 -28.43 -17.80
N GLY A 443 -7.90 -27.28 -17.15
CA GLY A 443 -6.99 -26.19 -17.55
C GLY A 443 -7.52 -25.24 -18.62
N ILE A 444 -8.79 -25.38 -19.00
CA ILE A 444 -9.45 -24.51 -19.99
C ILE A 444 -10.04 -23.28 -19.23
N ASP A 445 -9.79 -22.10 -19.79
CA ASP A 445 -10.41 -20.86 -19.29
C ASP A 445 -11.92 -20.87 -19.61
N GLU A 446 -12.71 -20.72 -18.56
CA GLU A 446 -14.17 -20.87 -18.63
C GLU A 446 -14.87 -19.73 -19.41
N LYS A 447 -14.19 -18.57 -19.55
CA LYS A 447 -14.75 -17.40 -20.24
C LYS A 447 -14.29 -17.30 -21.70
N ASN A 448 -13.00 -17.51 -21.96
CA ASN A 448 -12.42 -17.38 -23.31
C ASN A 448 -12.31 -18.70 -24.02
N LYS A 449 -12.65 -19.82 -23.38
CA LYS A 449 -12.65 -21.19 -23.93
C LYS A 449 -11.31 -21.59 -24.56
N VAL A 450 -10.22 -21.19 -23.96
CA VAL A 450 -8.85 -21.48 -24.42
C VAL A 450 -8.07 -22.26 -23.37
N GLN A 451 -7.21 -23.17 -23.80
CA GLN A 451 -6.30 -23.90 -22.92
C GLN A 451 -5.25 -22.93 -22.37
N VAL A 452 -5.29 -22.66 -21.06
CA VAL A 452 -4.35 -21.79 -20.33
C VAL A 452 -3.47 -22.59 -19.38
N GLY A 453 -4.10 -23.39 -18.51
CA GLY A 453 -3.40 -24.30 -17.61
C GLY A 453 -3.02 -25.63 -18.30
N PRO A 454 -2.35 -26.53 -17.58
CA PRO A 454 -2.07 -27.87 -18.05
C PRO A 454 -3.36 -28.60 -18.45
N ALA A 455 -3.29 -29.37 -19.55
CA ALA A 455 -4.43 -30.15 -20.05
C ALA A 455 -4.62 -31.39 -19.18
N TYR A 456 -5.29 -31.25 -18.05
CA TYR A 456 -5.73 -32.38 -17.24
C TYR A 456 -7.10 -32.87 -17.67
N GLN A 457 -7.42 -34.13 -17.32
CA GLN A 457 -8.76 -34.65 -17.55
C GLN A 457 -9.78 -33.81 -16.77
N PRO A 458 -10.76 -33.17 -17.40
CA PRO A 458 -11.78 -32.40 -16.72
C PRO A 458 -12.67 -33.30 -15.86
N ILE A 459 -13.31 -32.70 -14.85
CA ILE A 459 -14.37 -33.37 -14.10
C ILE A 459 -15.60 -33.44 -14.95
N THR A 460 -16.14 -34.65 -15.18
CA THR A 460 -17.31 -34.89 -16.06
C THR A 460 -18.55 -35.33 -15.31
N SER A 461 -18.45 -35.58 -14.00
CA SER A 461 -19.58 -35.97 -13.14
C SER A 461 -20.66 -34.87 -13.10
N GLU A 462 -21.92 -35.29 -12.94
CA GLU A 462 -23.05 -34.37 -12.79
C GLU A 462 -22.96 -33.54 -11.51
N TYR A 463 -22.50 -34.15 -10.41
CA TYR A 463 -22.26 -33.52 -9.13
C TYR A 463 -20.77 -33.53 -8.83
N LEU A 464 -20.26 -32.48 -8.23
CA LEU A 464 -18.86 -32.39 -7.81
C LEU A 464 -18.61 -33.30 -6.60
N ASP A 465 -17.57 -34.15 -6.70
CA ASP A 465 -17.03 -34.90 -5.58
C ASP A 465 -15.90 -34.12 -4.91
N TYR A 466 -15.94 -34.03 -3.58
CA TYR A 466 -14.99 -33.19 -2.84
C TYR A 466 -13.55 -33.68 -2.99
N ASP A 467 -13.30 -34.98 -2.87
CA ASP A 467 -11.95 -35.54 -2.94
C ASP A 467 -11.36 -35.40 -4.34
N GLU A 468 -12.16 -35.63 -5.39
CA GLU A 468 -11.75 -35.43 -6.80
C GLU A 468 -11.40 -33.96 -7.07
N VAL A 469 -12.24 -33.02 -6.60
CA VAL A 469 -11.97 -31.58 -6.75
C VAL A 469 -10.69 -31.19 -6.02
N MET A 470 -10.49 -31.65 -4.81
CA MET A 470 -9.32 -31.34 -3.99
C MET A 470 -8.02 -31.84 -4.64
N GLU A 471 -8.02 -33.05 -5.19
CA GLU A 471 -6.86 -33.59 -5.90
C GLU A 471 -6.49 -32.74 -7.13
N LYS A 472 -7.45 -32.45 -7.99
CA LYS A 472 -7.25 -31.66 -9.21
C LYS A 472 -6.89 -30.20 -8.90
N TYR A 473 -7.49 -29.64 -7.87
CA TYR A 473 -7.19 -28.28 -7.45
C TYR A 473 -5.77 -28.17 -6.88
N ASP A 474 -5.31 -29.15 -6.12
CA ASP A 474 -3.94 -29.20 -5.62
C ASP A 474 -2.91 -29.24 -6.76
N GLN A 475 -3.15 -30.05 -7.80
CA GLN A 475 -2.30 -30.12 -8.99
C GLN A 475 -2.30 -28.78 -9.75
N MET A 476 -3.46 -28.16 -9.92
CA MET A 476 -3.58 -26.88 -10.63
C MET A 476 -2.90 -25.73 -9.86
N MET A 477 -2.99 -25.71 -8.51
CA MET A 477 -2.25 -24.75 -7.68
C MET A 477 -0.73 -24.96 -7.77
N GLU A 478 -0.24 -26.18 -7.92
CA GLU A 478 1.19 -26.46 -8.08
C GLU A 478 1.73 -25.85 -9.38
N TRP A 479 0.98 -25.99 -10.49
CA TRP A 479 1.31 -25.33 -11.76
C TRP A 479 1.27 -23.80 -11.63
N LEU A 480 0.18 -23.28 -11.05
CA LEU A 480 -0.03 -21.84 -10.94
C LEU A 480 1.07 -21.17 -10.12
N SER A 481 1.46 -21.76 -8.98
CA SER A 481 2.49 -21.20 -8.11
C SER A 481 3.84 -21.07 -8.80
N LYS A 482 4.25 -22.06 -9.59
CA LYS A 482 5.48 -22.03 -10.40
C LYS A 482 5.44 -20.94 -11.45
N LEU A 483 4.40 -20.92 -12.27
CA LEU A 483 4.23 -19.93 -13.34
C LEU A 483 4.19 -18.51 -12.77
N TYR A 484 3.50 -18.34 -11.65
CA TYR A 484 3.36 -17.06 -10.96
C TYR A 484 4.71 -16.53 -10.45
N VAL A 485 5.48 -17.37 -9.75
CA VAL A 485 6.81 -16.98 -9.24
C VAL A 485 7.79 -16.73 -10.38
N ASP A 486 7.81 -17.56 -11.42
CA ASP A 486 8.68 -17.37 -12.59
C ASP A 486 8.36 -16.06 -13.34
N THR A 487 7.07 -15.72 -13.43
CA THR A 487 6.63 -14.46 -14.04
C THR A 487 7.14 -13.26 -13.24
N LEU A 488 7.00 -13.30 -11.92
CA LEU A 488 7.51 -12.24 -11.02
C LEU A 488 9.04 -12.16 -11.03
N ASN A 489 9.75 -13.28 -11.07
CA ASN A 489 11.22 -13.31 -11.20
C ASN A 489 11.70 -12.53 -12.42
N MET A 490 11.05 -12.74 -13.59
CA MET A 490 11.38 -12.02 -14.81
C MET A 490 11.13 -10.51 -14.67
N ILE A 491 10.00 -10.14 -14.07
CA ILE A 491 9.66 -8.73 -13.84
C ILE A 491 10.69 -8.06 -12.95
N HIS A 492 11.04 -8.67 -11.82
CA HIS A 492 11.99 -8.09 -10.88
C HIS A 492 13.42 -8.02 -11.42
N TYR A 493 13.83 -9.01 -12.22
CA TYR A 493 15.09 -8.94 -12.95
C TYR A 493 15.12 -7.71 -13.89
N MET A 494 14.04 -7.46 -14.60
CA MET A 494 13.97 -6.30 -15.51
C MET A 494 13.86 -4.96 -14.78
N HIS A 495 13.19 -4.91 -13.62
CA HIS A 495 13.23 -3.74 -12.76
C HIS A 495 14.65 -3.43 -12.31
N ASP A 496 15.36 -4.39 -11.75
CA ASP A 496 16.74 -4.19 -11.30
C ASP A 496 17.68 -3.78 -12.45
N LYS A 497 17.42 -4.24 -13.65
CA LYS A 497 18.26 -3.96 -14.82
C LYS A 497 18.00 -2.60 -15.45
N TYR A 498 16.75 -2.18 -15.54
CA TYR A 498 16.34 -0.99 -16.29
C TYR A 498 15.65 0.07 -15.42
N TYR A 499 15.40 -0.22 -14.17
CA TYR A 499 14.67 0.62 -13.24
C TYR A 499 15.15 0.42 -11.80
N TYR A 500 16.43 0.63 -11.56
CA TYR A 500 16.97 0.57 -10.19
C TYR A 500 16.60 1.83 -9.42
N GLU A 501 15.96 1.67 -8.27
CA GLU A 501 15.44 2.76 -7.45
C GLU A 501 16.53 3.34 -6.51
N ALA A 502 17.57 3.91 -7.10
CA ALA A 502 18.78 4.34 -6.40
C ALA A 502 18.52 5.34 -5.27
N ALA A 503 17.58 6.28 -5.45
CA ALA A 503 17.27 7.28 -4.42
C ALA A 503 16.70 6.66 -3.15
N GLN A 504 15.78 5.70 -3.27
CA GLN A 504 15.23 4.98 -2.11
C GLN A 504 16.26 4.02 -1.51
N MET A 505 16.95 3.26 -2.36
CA MET A 505 17.95 2.28 -1.94
C MET A 505 19.18 2.93 -1.28
N SER A 506 19.48 4.19 -1.59
CA SER A 506 20.54 4.94 -0.90
C SER A 506 20.26 5.17 0.58
N LEU A 507 18.99 5.11 0.98
CA LEU A 507 18.50 5.27 2.34
C LEU A 507 18.18 3.94 3.03
N ILE A 508 18.69 2.83 2.50
CA ILE A 508 18.59 1.48 3.07
C ILE A 508 20.00 0.93 3.30
N ASP A 509 20.14 -0.01 4.21
CA ASP A 509 21.41 -0.70 4.46
C ASP A 509 21.92 -1.41 3.20
N THR A 510 23.24 -1.50 3.06
CA THR A 510 23.85 -2.17 1.91
C THR A 510 23.56 -3.68 1.90
N ASP A 511 23.57 -4.31 3.08
CA ASP A 511 23.21 -5.72 3.25
C ASP A 511 21.67 -5.83 3.38
N VAL A 512 20.98 -5.69 2.25
CA VAL A 512 19.50 -5.64 2.20
C VAL A 512 18.89 -7.02 2.39
N LYS A 513 17.97 -7.14 3.34
CA LYS A 513 17.03 -8.26 3.39
C LYS A 513 16.00 -8.11 2.25
N ARG A 514 15.61 -9.22 1.63
CA ARG A 514 14.65 -9.19 0.52
C ARG A 514 13.52 -10.15 0.78
N SER A 515 12.29 -9.65 0.79
CA SER A 515 11.08 -10.45 0.73
C SER A 515 10.53 -10.48 -0.70
N PHE A 516 9.79 -11.53 -1.01
CA PHE A 516 9.18 -11.77 -2.32
C PHE A 516 7.67 -11.85 -2.12
N ALA A 517 7.00 -10.73 -2.33
CA ALA A 517 5.57 -10.65 -2.12
C ALA A 517 4.81 -11.44 -3.18
N THR A 518 3.78 -12.12 -2.73
CA THR A 518 2.75 -12.74 -3.57
C THR A 518 1.37 -12.35 -3.04
N GLY A 519 0.29 -12.77 -3.71
CA GLY A 519 -1.04 -12.44 -3.24
C GLY A 519 -2.12 -13.36 -3.80
N ILE A 520 -3.19 -13.46 -3.05
CA ILE A 520 -4.36 -14.28 -3.36
C ILE A 520 -5.54 -13.38 -3.70
N ALA A 521 -6.24 -13.68 -4.82
CA ALA A 521 -7.55 -13.15 -5.14
C ALA A 521 -8.59 -14.28 -5.15
N GLY A 522 -9.83 -13.96 -4.75
CA GLY A 522 -10.93 -14.91 -4.70
C GLY A 522 -10.92 -15.85 -3.50
N PHE A 523 -10.21 -15.50 -2.43
CA PHE A 523 -10.00 -16.34 -1.26
C PHE A 523 -11.31 -16.86 -0.66
N SER A 524 -12.21 -15.96 -0.24
CA SER A 524 -13.47 -16.32 0.43
C SER A 524 -14.38 -17.15 -0.46
N HIS A 525 -14.43 -16.84 -1.75
CA HIS A 525 -15.22 -17.60 -2.73
C HIS A 525 -14.71 -19.02 -2.92
N VAL A 526 -13.38 -19.25 -2.87
CA VAL A 526 -12.82 -20.61 -2.89
C VAL A 526 -13.18 -21.35 -1.63
N VAL A 527 -13.09 -20.71 -0.46
CA VAL A 527 -13.47 -21.31 0.83
C VAL A 527 -14.93 -21.75 0.80
N ASP A 528 -15.83 -20.85 0.42
CA ASP A 528 -17.27 -21.14 0.33
C ASP A 528 -17.60 -22.19 -0.75
N SER A 529 -16.90 -22.15 -1.88
CA SER A 529 -17.04 -23.17 -2.94
C SER A 529 -16.64 -24.57 -2.48
N LEU A 530 -15.51 -24.71 -1.80
CA LEU A 530 -15.07 -25.98 -1.24
C LEU A 530 -15.98 -26.45 -0.10
N SER A 531 -16.50 -25.51 0.71
CA SER A 531 -17.50 -25.80 1.73
C SER A 531 -18.81 -26.30 1.11
N ALA A 532 -19.31 -25.65 0.05
CA ALA A 532 -20.51 -26.09 -0.65
C ALA A 532 -20.34 -27.51 -1.24
N ILE A 533 -19.20 -27.78 -1.88
CA ILE A 533 -18.92 -29.10 -2.44
C ILE A 533 -18.84 -30.17 -1.34
N LYS A 534 -18.32 -29.82 -0.17
CA LYS A 534 -18.14 -30.77 0.95
C LYS A 534 -19.42 -31.05 1.72
N TYR A 535 -20.28 -30.06 1.93
CA TYR A 535 -21.40 -30.12 2.87
C TYR A 535 -22.78 -30.06 2.20
N ALA A 536 -22.86 -29.63 0.94
CA ALA A 536 -24.06 -29.64 0.14
C ALA A 536 -23.88 -30.54 -1.10
N LYS A 537 -24.82 -30.48 -2.05
CA LYS A 537 -24.67 -31.09 -3.38
C LYS A 537 -24.55 -29.99 -4.41
N VAL A 538 -23.45 -30.01 -5.15
CA VAL A 538 -23.19 -29.02 -6.20
C VAL A 538 -23.29 -29.69 -7.57
N LYS A 539 -24.36 -29.39 -8.28
CA LYS A 539 -24.60 -29.86 -9.63
C LYS A 539 -23.93 -28.94 -10.66
N VAL A 540 -23.22 -29.51 -11.62
CA VAL A 540 -22.50 -28.76 -12.65
C VAL A 540 -23.38 -28.51 -13.86
N VAL A 541 -23.56 -27.24 -14.21
CA VAL A 541 -24.20 -26.84 -15.47
C VAL A 541 -23.10 -26.64 -16.51
N ARG A 542 -23.22 -27.39 -17.64
CA ARG A 542 -22.21 -27.40 -18.71
C ARG A 542 -22.78 -26.81 -20.00
N ASP A 543 -21.88 -26.19 -20.78
CA ASP A 543 -22.21 -25.73 -22.12
C ASP A 543 -22.08 -26.87 -23.16
N GLU A 544 -22.28 -26.55 -24.45
CA GLU A 544 -22.18 -27.48 -25.56
C GLU A 544 -20.80 -28.11 -25.72
N ASP A 545 -19.74 -27.45 -25.26
CA ASP A 545 -18.36 -27.92 -25.27
C ASP A 545 -18.03 -28.79 -24.04
N GLY A 546 -18.99 -28.96 -23.12
CA GLY A 546 -18.82 -29.70 -21.85
C GLY A 546 -18.12 -28.91 -20.73
N LEU A 547 -17.89 -27.63 -20.91
CA LEU A 547 -17.27 -26.78 -19.89
C LEU A 547 -18.30 -26.44 -18.80
N ALA A 548 -17.86 -26.50 -17.55
CA ALA A 548 -18.64 -26.01 -16.41
C ALA A 548 -18.75 -24.49 -16.50
N THR A 549 -19.95 -23.98 -16.66
CA THR A 549 -20.26 -22.56 -16.85
C THR A 549 -21.13 -21.99 -15.71
N ASP A 550 -21.85 -22.85 -15.00
CA ASP A 550 -22.64 -22.47 -13.81
C ASP A 550 -22.79 -23.67 -12.87
N PHE A 551 -23.32 -23.40 -11.66
CA PHE A 551 -23.50 -24.40 -10.60
C PHE A 551 -24.84 -24.21 -9.92
N GLU A 552 -25.54 -25.32 -9.65
CA GLU A 552 -26.78 -25.39 -8.87
C GLU A 552 -26.47 -26.06 -7.53
N ILE A 553 -26.84 -25.41 -6.44
CA ILE A 553 -26.54 -25.89 -5.07
C ILE A 553 -27.82 -26.42 -4.43
N GLU A 554 -27.79 -27.67 -3.98
CA GLU A 554 -28.89 -28.33 -3.25
C GLU A 554 -28.46 -28.53 -1.78
N GLY A 555 -29.16 -27.87 -0.87
CA GLY A 555 -28.90 -27.92 0.58
C GLY A 555 -28.08 -26.71 1.07
N ASP A 556 -27.90 -26.66 2.38
CA ASP A 556 -27.15 -25.61 3.08
C ASP A 556 -25.71 -26.06 3.35
N PHE A 557 -24.80 -25.09 3.45
CA PHE A 557 -23.41 -25.33 3.80
C PHE A 557 -22.85 -24.23 4.69
N PRO A 558 -21.85 -24.53 5.54
CA PRO A 558 -21.18 -23.51 6.37
C PRO A 558 -20.47 -22.50 5.48
N ARG A 559 -20.60 -21.20 5.84
CA ARG A 559 -19.94 -20.11 5.11
C ARG A 559 -18.87 -19.45 5.96
N TYR A 560 -17.83 -19.01 5.32
CA TYR A 560 -16.80 -18.18 5.92
C TYR A 560 -17.41 -16.80 6.29
N GLY A 561 -17.17 -16.33 7.52
CA GLY A 561 -17.77 -15.11 8.07
C GLY A 561 -18.93 -15.34 9.05
N TYR A 562 -19.24 -16.61 9.36
CA TYR A 562 -20.25 -16.99 10.35
C TYR A 562 -19.65 -17.42 11.70
N ASP A 563 -18.34 -17.37 11.85
CA ASP A 563 -17.60 -17.98 12.97
C ASP A 563 -17.84 -19.51 13.07
N ASP A 564 -17.94 -20.16 11.92
CA ASP A 564 -18.15 -21.60 11.81
C ASP A 564 -16.83 -22.30 11.46
N ASP A 565 -16.30 -23.06 12.40
CA ASP A 565 -15.00 -23.74 12.25
C ASP A 565 -14.93 -24.64 11.03
N ARG A 566 -16.05 -25.20 10.55
CA ARG A 566 -16.09 -26.06 9.35
C ARG A 566 -15.68 -25.32 8.08
N ALA A 567 -16.04 -24.04 7.97
CA ALA A 567 -15.63 -23.17 6.87
C ALA A 567 -14.27 -22.51 7.15
N ASP A 568 -14.05 -22.06 8.38
CA ASP A 568 -12.82 -21.36 8.77
C ASP A 568 -11.58 -22.26 8.69
N GLU A 569 -11.71 -23.58 8.99
CA GLU A 569 -10.64 -24.57 8.79
C GLU A 569 -10.26 -24.72 7.30
N ILE A 570 -11.22 -24.63 6.37
CA ILE A 570 -10.95 -24.64 4.93
C ILE A 570 -10.15 -23.37 4.55
N ALA A 571 -10.48 -22.22 5.13
CA ALA A 571 -9.75 -20.97 4.90
C ALA A 571 -8.28 -21.09 5.35
N VAL A 572 -8.04 -21.60 6.55
CA VAL A 572 -6.70 -21.83 7.08
C VAL A 572 -5.94 -22.85 6.21
N TRP A 573 -6.62 -23.95 5.81
CA TRP A 573 -6.02 -24.95 4.91
C TRP A 573 -5.59 -24.34 3.56
N LEU A 574 -6.43 -23.53 2.94
CA LEU A 574 -6.16 -22.92 1.65
C LEU A 574 -4.90 -22.02 1.71
N LEU A 575 -4.81 -21.19 2.74
CA LEU A 575 -3.64 -20.33 2.97
C LEU A 575 -2.36 -21.14 3.17
N LYS A 576 -2.41 -22.14 4.07
CA LYS A 576 -1.28 -23.05 4.33
C LYS A 576 -0.82 -23.77 3.06
N LYS A 577 -1.78 -24.27 2.28
CA LYS A 577 -1.49 -25.06 1.09
C LYS A 577 -0.84 -24.22 -0.01
N PHE A 578 -1.37 -23.04 -0.27
CA PHE A 578 -0.79 -22.12 -1.27
C PHE A 578 0.60 -21.65 -0.85
N MET A 579 0.77 -21.21 0.39
CA MET A 579 2.08 -20.80 0.91
C MET A 579 3.13 -21.92 0.84
N HIS A 580 2.75 -23.16 1.16
CA HIS A 580 3.62 -24.32 1.03
C HIS A 580 4.12 -24.52 -0.42
N LYS A 581 3.28 -24.26 -1.42
CA LYS A 581 3.67 -24.37 -2.83
C LYS A 581 4.60 -23.24 -3.26
N LEU A 582 4.35 -22.03 -2.81
CA LEU A 582 5.21 -20.88 -3.07
C LEU A 582 6.62 -21.08 -2.50
N ASN A 583 6.73 -21.65 -1.29
CA ASN A 583 8.01 -21.91 -0.62
C ASN A 583 8.89 -22.95 -1.35
N LYS A 584 8.34 -23.72 -2.27
CA LYS A 584 9.09 -24.65 -3.13
C LYS A 584 9.70 -23.98 -4.36
N CYS A 585 9.27 -22.78 -4.69
CA CYS A 585 9.71 -22.07 -5.89
C CYS A 585 11.03 -21.33 -5.64
N HIS A 586 11.87 -21.26 -6.67
CA HIS A 586 13.07 -20.43 -6.63
C HIS A 586 12.70 -18.98 -6.89
N THR A 587 13.09 -18.10 -5.97
CA THR A 587 12.78 -16.67 -6.04
C THR A 587 14.01 -15.85 -6.46
N TYR A 588 13.75 -14.73 -7.14
CA TYR A 588 14.80 -13.83 -7.60
C TYR A 588 15.65 -13.30 -6.42
N ARG A 589 16.97 -13.33 -6.59
CA ARG A 589 17.98 -12.93 -5.58
C ARG A 589 17.80 -13.62 -4.21
N HIS A 590 17.32 -14.83 -4.19
CA HIS A 590 17.08 -15.62 -2.97
C HIS A 590 16.18 -14.91 -1.94
N SER A 591 15.25 -14.11 -2.42
CA SER A 591 14.28 -13.41 -1.56
C SER A 591 13.31 -14.39 -0.87
N VAL A 592 12.84 -14.03 0.32
CA VAL A 592 11.95 -14.88 1.12
C VAL A 592 10.51 -14.72 0.64
N PRO A 593 9.83 -15.80 0.19
CA PRO A 593 8.43 -15.71 -0.23
C PRO A 593 7.52 -15.28 0.93
N THR A 594 6.65 -14.32 0.65
CA THR A 594 5.52 -13.92 1.51
C THR A 594 4.24 -13.96 0.68
N THR A 595 3.07 -14.01 1.33
CA THR A 595 1.80 -13.90 0.63
C THR A 595 0.84 -12.96 1.35
N SER A 596 -0.10 -12.40 0.60
CA SER A 596 -1.19 -11.58 1.11
C SER A 596 -2.54 -12.12 0.71
N ILE A 597 -3.54 -11.85 1.52
CA ILE A 597 -4.95 -11.96 1.14
C ILE A 597 -5.47 -10.54 0.96
N LEU A 598 -5.26 -10.01 -0.24
CA LEU A 598 -5.52 -8.60 -0.56
C LEU A 598 -5.82 -8.46 -2.05
N THR A 599 -6.96 -7.86 -2.40
CA THR A 599 -7.36 -7.64 -3.80
C THR A 599 -7.32 -6.18 -4.22
N ILE A 600 -7.20 -5.25 -3.26
CA ILE A 600 -7.42 -3.83 -3.54
C ILE A 600 -8.86 -3.66 -4.08
N THR A 601 -9.17 -2.66 -4.87
CA THR A 601 -10.43 -2.53 -5.60
C THR A 601 -10.44 -3.30 -6.92
N SER A 602 -9.36 -4.01 -7.20
CA SER A 602 -9.24 -4.87 -8.38
C SER A 602 -10.16 -6.11 -8.32
N ASN A 603 -10.81 -6.35 -7.18
CA ASN A 603 -11.82 -7.39 -7.01
C ASN A 603 -12.94 -7.30 -8.07
N VAL A 604 -13.34 -6.09 -8.48
CA VAL A 604 -14.31 -5.87 -9.58
C VAL A 604 -13.75 -6.37 -10.90
N VAL A 605 -12.52 -5.97 -11.26
CA VAL A 605 -11.86 -6.37 -12.52
C VAL A 605 -11.60 -7.88 -12.55
N TYR A 606 -11.20 -8.45 -11.42
CA TYR A 606 -10.95 -9.90 -11.32
C TYR A 606 -12.26 -10.68 -11.40
N GLY A 607 -13.33 -10.17 -10.77
CA GLY A 607 -14.65 -10.76 -10.85
C GLY A 607 -15.20 -10.80 -12.28
N LYS A 608 -15.04 -9.72 -13.05
CA LYS A 608 -15.42 -9.68 -14.47
C LYS A 608 -14.73 -10.77 -15.31
N ALA A 609 -13.51 -11.11 -14.97
CA ALA A 609 -12.75 -12.13 -15.65
C ALA A 609 -13.02 -13.57 -15.16
N THR A 610 -13.80 -13.75 -14.09
CA THR A 610 -14.06 -15.05 -13.45
C THR A 610 -15.48 -15.52 -13.72
N GLY A 611 -15.64 -16.80 -14.09
CA GLY A 611 -16.92 -17.48 -14.31
C GLY A 611 -17.72 -17.68 -13.02
N SER A 612 -18.90 -18.29 -13.11
CA SER A 612 -19.69 -18.70 -11.95
C SER A 612 -18.89 -19.68 -11.08
N LEU A 613 -19.13 -19.66 -9.78
CA LEU A 613 -18.42 -20.48 -8.79
C LEU A 613 -19.37 -21.40 -8.02
N PRO A 614 -18.88 -22.52 -7.48
CA PRO A 614 -19.67 -23.47 -6.72
C PRO A 614 -20.32 -22.94 -5.43
N ASP A 615 -19.92 -21.76 -4.94
CA ASP A 615 -20.53 -21.06 -3.82
C ASP A 615 -21.85 -20.32 -4.16
N GLY A 616 -22.20 -20.27 -5.44
CA GLY A 616 -23.36 -19.57 -5.98
C GLY A 616 -23.08 -18.21 -6.61
N ARG A 617 -21.84 -17.69 -6.53
CA ARG A 617 -21.43 -16.45 -7.20
C ARG A 617 -21.57 -16.60 -8.72
N LYS A 618 -22.17 -15.62 -9.36
CA LYS A 618 -22.39 -15.63 -10.82
C LYS A 618 -21.22 -15.01 -11.60
N ALA A 619 -21.09 -15.47 -12.85
CA ALA A 619 -20.05 -14.99 -13.75
C ALA A 619 -20.08 -13.46 -13.91
N GLY A 620 -18.95 -12.82 -13.72
CA GLY A 620 -18.80 -11.38 -13.88
C GLY A 620 -19.10 -10.54 -12.64
N GLU A 621 -19.71 -11.10 -11.60
CA GLU A 621 -19.88 -10.40 -10.32
C GLU A 621 -18.52 -10.13 -9.67
N PRO A 622 -18.37 -9.03 -8.88
CA PRO A 622 -17.15 -8.79 -8.14
C PRO A 622 -16.76 -9.96 -7.23
N LEU A 623 -15.45 -10.18 -7.08
CA LEU A 623 -14.95 -11.02 -5.98
C LEU A 623 -14.98 -10.25 -4.66
N SER A 624 -15.03 -10.93 -3.52
CA SER A 624 -14.90 -10.27 -2.23
C SER A 624 -13.52 -9.61 -2.08
N PRO A 625 -13.44 -8.41 -1.49
CA PRO A 625 -12.16 -7.72 -1.31
C PRO A 625 -11.34 -8.38 -0.19
N GLY A 626 -10.08 -8.72 -0.49
CA GLY A 626 -9.15 -9.27 0.50
C GLY A 626 -9.67 -10.53 1.16
N ALA A 627 -9.59 -10.55 2.49
CA ALA A 627 -10.06 -11.64 3.36
C ALA A 627 -11.50 -11.46 3.84
N ASN A 628 -12.21 -10.46 3.32
CA ASN A 628 -13.62 -10.30 3.65
C ASN A 628 -14.43 -11.53 3.26
N PRO A 629 -15.42 -11.91 4.07
CA PRO A 629 -16.40 -12.93 3.68
C PRO A 629 -17.09 -12.59 2.36
N SER A 630 -17.65 -13.59 1.72
CA SER A 630 -18.43 -13.42 0.48
C SER A 630 -19.66 -12.56 0.72
N TYR A 631 -20.07 -11.77 -0.28
CA TYR A 631 -21.23 -10.89 -0.17
C TYR A 631 -22.48 -11.70 0.22
N GLY A 632 -23.19 -11.21 1.24
CA GLY A 632 -24.35 -11.88 1.81
C GLY A 632 -24.03 -13.04 2.77
N ALA A 633 -22.75 -13.36 3.01
CA ALA A 633 -22.36 -14.36 4.02
C ALA A 633 -22.26 -13.79 5.44
N GLU A 634 -22.17 -12.47 5.61
CA GLU A 634 -22.00 -11.82 6.92
C GLU A 634 -23.39 -11.56 7.60
N GLN A 635 -24.15 -12.61 7.85
CA GLN A 635 -25.50 -12.47 8.42
C GLN A 635 -25.55 -12.65 9.95
N SER A 636 -24.44 -13.10 10.57
CA SER A 636 -24.34 -13.32 12.00
C SER A 636 -23.82 -12.10 12.78
N GLY A 637 -23.74 -10.94 12.15
CA GLY A 637 -23.26 -9.69 12.73
C GLY A 637 -21.77 -9.46 12.55
N LEU A 638 -21.31 -8.27 12.95
CA LEU A 638 -19.94 -7.81 12.81
C LEU A 638 -18.94 -8.74 13.51
N LEU A 639 -19.22 -9.13 14.74
CA LEU A 639 -18.28 -9.92 15.54
C LEU A 639 -18.04 -11.31 14.96
N ALA A 640 -19.06 -11.96 14.39
CA ALA A 640 -18.90 -13.26 13.74
C ALA A 640 -18.00 -13.16 12.50
N SER A 641 -18.20 -12.10 11.69
CA SER A 641 -17.33 -11.83 10.54
C SER A 641 -15.88 -11.59 10.96
N LEU A 642 -15.66 -10.77 11.97
CA LEU A 642 -14.33 -10.49 12.53
C LEU A 642 -13.66 -11.76 13.08
N ASN A 643 -14.39 -12.59 13.82
CA ASN A 643 -13.88 -13.84 14.40
C ASN A 643 -13.40 -14.82 13.32
N SER A 644 -14.14 -15.01 12.22
CA SER A 644 -13.70 -15.85 11.11
C SER A 644 -12.38 -15.37 10.50
N VAL A 645 -12.23 -14.06 10.28
CA VAL A 645 -10.99 -13.48 9.73
C VAL A 645 -9.83 -13.59 10.72
N ALA A 646 -10.10 -13.43 12.02
CA ALA A 646 -9.07 -13.50 13.07
C ALA A 646 -8.41 -14.88 13.19
N LYS A 647 -9.07 -15.95 12.73
CA LYS A 647 -8.51 -17.32 12.71
C LYS A 647 -7.43 -17.53 11.65
N LEU A 648 -7.26 -16.61 10.69
CA LEU A 648 -6.23 -16.68 9.66
C LEU A 648 -4.86 -16.34 10.27
N PRO A 649 -3.88 -17.27 10.22
CA PRO A 649 -2.59 -17.08 10.88
C PRO A 649 -1.72 -16.09 10.10
N TYR A 650 -1.35 -14.98 10.73
CA TYR A 650 -0.52 -13.93 10.13
C TYR A 650 0.84 -14.44 9.66
N GLU A 651 1.46 -15.35 10.41
CA GLU A 651 2.77 -15.94 10.08
C GLU A 651 2.81 -16.67 8.73
N LEU A 652 1.66 -17.03 8.17
CA LEU A 652 1.52 -17.60 6.83
C LEU A 652 1.18 -16.56 5.75
N ALA A 653 0.87 -15.34 6.15
CA ALA A 653 0.46 -14.25 5.25
C ALA A 653 1.19 -12.95 5.60
N LEU A 654 2.52 -13.01 5.68
CA LEU A 654 3.37 -11.88 6.10
C LEU A 654 3.29 -10.64 5.18
N ASP A 655 2.72 -10.79 3.99
CA ASP A 655 2.39 -9.66 3.09
C ASP A 655 0.99 -9.08 3.35
N GLY A 656 0.29 -9.57 4.38
CA GLY A 656 -0.88 -8.99 5.00
C GLY A 656 -2.22 -9.68 4.71
N ILE A 657 -3.15 -9.53 5.65
CA ILE A 657 -4.52 -10.05 5.59
C ILE A 657 -5.47 -8.86 5.66
N SER A 658 -5.97 -8.40 4.51
CA SER A 658 -6.84 -7.22 4.46
C SER A 658 -8.27 -7.55 4.81
N ASN A 659 -8.81 -6.83 5.80
CA ASN A 659 -10.22 -6.86 6.18
C ASN A 659 -10.79 -5.43 6.17
N THR A 660 -11.98 -5.25 5.60
CA THR A 660 -12.66 -3.95 5.53
C THR A 660 -14.10 -4.10 5.98
N GLN A 661 -14.48 -3.38 7.03
CA GLN A 661 -15.83 -3.42 7.59
C GLN A 661 -16.51 -2.07 7.45
N THR A 662 -17.79 -2.08 7.06
CA THR A 662 -18.65 -0.90 7.06
C THR A 662 -19.68 -1.08 8.17
N ILE A 663 -19.72 -0.12 9.08
CA ILE A 663 -20.57 -0.17 10.28
C ILE A 663 -21.54 1.02 10.24
N ASN A 664 -22.82 0.73 10.39
CA ASN A 664 -23.82 1.79 10.56
C ASN A 664 -23.52 2.53 11.88
N PRO A 665 -23.45 3.87 11.88
CA PRO A 665 -23.17 4.63 13.10
C PRO A 665 -24.06 4.25 14.28
N GLY A 666 -25.33 3.89 14.04
CA GLY A 666 -26.26 3.44 15.07
C GLY A 666 -25.87 2.12 15.76
N ALA A 667 -25.13 1.24 15.08
CA ALA A 667 -24.63 0.00 15.67
C ALA A 667 -23.49 0.25 16.68
N LEU A 668 -22.74 1.35 16.51
CA LEU A 668 -21.69 1.75 17.45
C LEU A 668 -22.21 2.61 18.62
N GLY A 669 -23.38 3.23 18.51
CA GLY A 669 -23.93 4.08 19.55
C GLY A 669 -24.66 5.32 19.03
N HIS A 670 -25.18 6.10 19.94
CA HIS A 670 -26.04 7.27 19.64
C HIS A 670 -25.29 8.60 19.65
N SER A 671 -24.07 8.62 20.20
CA SER A 671 -23.19 9.80 20.24
C SER A 671 -21.79 9.44 19.74
N ASP A 672 -21.00 10.41 19.34
CA ASP A 672 -19.61 10.16 18.93
C ASP A 672 -18.74 9.67 20.10
N GLU A 673 -19.10 10.06 21.34
CA GLU A 673 -18.47 9.55 22.55
C GLU A 673 -18.67 8.04 22.70
N GLU A 674 -19.92 7.57 22.61
CA GLU A 674 -20.24 6.13 22.67
C GLU A 674 -19.60 5.37 21.49
N ARG A 675 -19.65 5.94 20.27
CA ARG A 675 -19.11 5.31 19.07
C ARG A 675 -17.61 5.10 19.16
N LYS A 676 -16.85 6.11 19.62
CA LYS A 676 -15.39 5.98 19.76
C LYS A 676 -14.99 4.93 20.80
N GLU A 677 -15.73 4.88 21.92
CA GLU A 677 -15.49 3.88 22.98
C GLU A 677 -15.80 2.47 22.48
N ASN A 678 -16.97 2.27 21.86
CA ASN A 678 -17.39 0.97 21.35
C ASN A 678 -16.47 0.49 20.22
N LEU A 679 -16.06 1.39 19.32
CA LEU A 679 -15.08 1.01 18.29
C LEU A 679 -13.74 0.60 18.88
N ALA A 680 -13.23 1.31 19.90
CA ALA A 680 -11.99 0.93 20.58
C ALA A 680 -12.10 -0.48 21.20
N HIS A 681 -13.23 -0.82 21.83
CA HIS A 681 -13.48 -2.15 22.39
C HIS A 681 -13.56 -3.24 21.29
N VAL A 682 -14.17 -2.94 20.14
CA VAL A 682 -14.18 -3.85 18.98
C VAL A 682 -12.75 -4.12 18.47
N LEU A 683 -11.94 -3.06 18.37
CA LEU A 683 -10.53 -3.19 17.96
C LEU A 683 -9.73 -4.02 18.97
N ASP A 684 -9.88 -3.76 20.27
CA ASP A 684 -9.23 -4.54 21.32
C ASP A 684 -9.60 -6.04 21.19
N GLY A 685 -10.90 -6.35 21.10
CA GLY A 685 -11.36 -7.74 21.00
C GLY A 685 -10.95 -8.44 19.71
N TYR A 686 -10.88 -7.74 18.60
CA TYR A 686 -10.46 -8.28 17.31
C TYR A 686 -8.95 -8.58 17.27
N PHE A 687 -8.13 -7.62 17.70
CA PHE A 687 -6.69 -7.75 17.64
C PHE A 687 -6.12 -8.67 18.74
N ASP A 688 -6.74 -8.73 19.91
CA ASP A 688 -6.35 -9.69 20.97
C ASP A 688 -6.55 -11.16 20.56
N GLN A 689 -7.40 -11.44 19.55
CA GLN A 689 -7.53 -12.76 18.93
C GLN A 689 -6.41 -13.09 17.93
N GLY A 690 -5.48 -12.17 17.65
CA GLY A 690 -4.39 -12.36 16.71
C GLY A 690 -4.72 -11.96 15.26
N ALA A 691 -5.83 -11.28 15.02
CA ALA A 691 -6.14 -10.69 13.72
C ALA A 691 -5.07 -9.69 13.29
N HIS A 692 -4.88 -9.54 11.97
CA HIS A 692 -3.79 -8.69 11.44
C HIS A 692 -4.21 -7.25 11.19
N HIS A 693 -5.30 -7.01 10.44
CA HIS A 693 -5.60 -5.68 9.87
C HIS A 693 -7.11 -5.42 9.85
N LEU A 694 -7.48 -4.14 10.03
CA LEU A 694 -8.85 -3.67 9.88
C LEU A 694 -8.92 -2.28 9.26
N ASN A 695 -9.66 -2.16 8.16
CA ASN A 695 -10.25 -0.93 7.68
C ASN A 695 -11.63 -0.74 8.29
N VAL A 696 -11.93 0.45 8.77
CA VAL A 696 -13.24 0.78 9.33
C VAL A 696 -13.86 1.94 8.58
N ASN A 697 -15.07 1.72 8.06
CA ASN A 697 -15.98 2.74 7.56
C ASN A 697 -17.13 2.92 8.54
N VAL A 698 -17.48 4.16 8.86
CA VAL A 698 -18.59 4.47 9.75
C VAL A 698 -19.57 5.40 9.04
N PHE A 699 -20.49 4.82 8.28
CA PHE A 699 -21.58 5.52 7.58
C PHE A 699 -22.65 4.52 7.14
N GLY A 700 -23.87 5.01 6.87
CA GLY A 700 -24.94 4.19 6.32
C GLY A 700 -24.92 4.13 4.79
N VAL A 701 -25.52 3.09 4.22
CA VAL A 701 -25.63 2.85 2.77
C VAL A 701 -26.33 4.01 2.05
N GLU A 702 -27.28 4.67 2.70
CA GLU A 702 -28.01 5.80 2.10
C GLU A 702 -27.09 6.99 1.76
N LYS A 703 -26.06 7.24 2.57
CA LYS A 703 -25.03 8.26 2.27
C LYS A 703 -24.24 7.93 1.00
N LEU A 704 -23.92 6.65 0.79
CA LEU A 704 -23.24 6.20 -0.43
C LEU A 704 -24.12 6.38 -1.67
N LYS A 705 -25.39 6.02 -1.57
CA LYS A 705 -26.37 6.20 -2.66
C LYS A 705 -26.54 7.68 -3.00
N ASP A 706 -26.70 8.54 -2.01
CA ASP A 706 -26.83 9.99 -2.24
C ASP A 706 -25.56 10.58 -2.86
N ALA A 707 -24.38 10.20 -2.38
CA ALA A 707 -23.10 10.64 -2.96
C ALA A 707 -22.91 10.14 -4.40
N MET A 708 -23.43 8.96 -4.74
CA MET A 708 -23.38 8.40 -6.09
C MET A 708 -24.33 9.14 -7.06
N GLU A 709 -25.50 9.56 -6.59
CA GLU A 709 -26.49 10.27 -7.41
C GLU A 709 -26.22 11.79 -7.47
N HIS A 710 -25.56 12.35 -6.43
CA HIS A 710 -25.32 13.78 -6.27
C HIS A 710 -23.87 14.12 -5.95
N PRO A 711 -22.91 13.69 -6.80
CA PRO A 711 -21.46 13.88 -6.54
C PRO A 711 -21.03 15.36 -6.53
N GLU A 712 -21.88 16.26 -7.03
CA GLU A 712 -21.63 17.70 -7.07
C GLU A 712 -21.81 18.40 -5.71
N LYS A 713 -22.46 17.75 -4.73
CA LYS A 713 -22.67 18.33 -3.40
C LYS A 713 -21.31 18.59 -2.71
N PRO A 714 -21.11 19.78 -2.10
CA PRO A 714 -19.85 20.14 -1.46
C PRO A 714 -19.38 19.15 -0.39
N GLU A 715 -20.30 18.57 0.36
CA GLU A 715 -20.05 17.59 1.42
C GLU A 715 -19.41 16.29 0.91
N TYR A 716 -19.56 15.96 -0.38
CA TYR A 716 -18.98 14.76 -0.98
C TYR A 716 -17.62 15.00 -1.66
N ALA A 717 -17.19 16.25 -1.81
CA ALA A 717 -15.93 16.60 -2.49
C ALA A 717 -14.71 15.87 -1.89
N ASN A 718 -14.71 15.65 -0.59
CA ASN A 718 -13.66 14.93 0.14
C ASN A 718 -14.19 13.68 0.87
N PHE A 719 -15.40 13.21 0.53
CA PHE A 719 -15.95 12.02 1.15
C PHE A 719 -15.06 10.82 0.87
N THR A 720 -14.33 10.41 1.90
CA THR A 720 -13.33 9.35 1.87
C THR A 720 -13.90 8.07 2.41
N ILE A 721 -13.63 6.96 1.73
CA ILE A 721 -14.00 5.62 2.16
C ILE A 721 -12.79 4.70 2.15
N ARG A 722 -12.76 3.75 3.06
CA ARG A 722 -11.81 2.64 3.08
C ARG A 722 -12.31 1.54 2.15
N VAL A 723 -11.45 1.00 1.31
CA VAL A 723 -11.85 0.02 0.28
C VAL A 723 -11.20 -1.34 0.44
N SER A 724 -9.90 -1.43 0.57
CA SER A 724 -9.15 -2.67 0.84
C SER A 724 -7.68 -2.33 1.07
N GLY A 725 -7.29 -2.05 2.32
CA GLY A 725 -5.92 -1.66 2.69
C GLY A 725 -5.55 -0.20 2.38
N TYR A 726 -6.46 0.59 1.81
CA TYR A 726 -6.29 2.02 1.56
C TYR A 726 -7.64 2.73 1.42
N ALA A 727 -7.62 4.05 1.31
CA ALA A 727 -8.79 4.88 1.13
C ALA A 727 -8.85 5.51 -0.27
N VAL A 728 -10.05 5.88 -0.67
CA VAL A 728 -10.32 6.62 -1.91
C VAL A 728 -11.43 7.67 -1.67
N LYS A 729 -11.49 8.69 -2.52
CA LYS A 729 -12.68 9.53 -2.56
C LYS A 729 -13.79 8.76 -3.30
N PHE A 730 -14.94 8.62 -2.67
CA PHE A 730 -16.04 7.82 -3.22
C PHE A 730 -16.53 8.32 -4.58
N ILE A 731 -16.56 9.64 -4.77
CA ILE A 731 -17.00 10.25 -6.03
C ILE A 731 -16.01 10.06 -7.20
N ASP A 732 -14.76 9.70 -6.92
CA ASP A 732 -13.73 9.44 -7.94
C ASP A 732 -13.75 7.99 -8.44
N LEU A 733 -14.56 7.12 -7.81
CA LEU A 733 -14.76 5.73 -8.23
C LEU A 733 -15.58 5.65 -9.51
N THR A 734 -15.32 4.62 -10.33
CA THR A 734 -16.23 4.28 -11.43
C THR A 734 -17.60 3.86 -10.87
N ARG A 735 -18.67 4.03 -11.66
CA ARG A 735 -20.02 3.61 -11.25
C ARG A 735 -20.08 2.16 -10.79
N GLU A 736 -19.37 1.27 -11.44
CA GLU A 736 -19.30 -0.14 -11.07
C GLU A 736 -18.62 -0.38 -9.71
N GLN A 737 -17.52 0.35 -9.43
CA GLN A 737 -16.88 0.30 -8.14
C GLN A 737 -17.73 0.91 -7.03
N GLN A 738 -18.47 1.99 -7.31
CA GLN A 738 -19.44 2.55 -6.37
C GLN A 738 -20.54 1.54 -6.02
N LEU A 739 -21.07 0.85 -7.03
CA LEU A 739 -22.07 -0.21 -6.84
C LEU A 739 -21.50 -1.40 -6.05
N ASP A 740 -20.25 -1.80 -6.29
CA ASP A 740 -19.58 -2.81 -5.49
C ASP A 740 -19.49 -2.41 -4.01
N VAL A 741 -19.06 -1.18 -3.73
CA VAL A 741 -18.98 -0.68 -2.34
C VAL A 741 -20.37 -0.63 -1.67
N ILE A 742 -21.41 -0.21 -2.40
CA ILE A 742 -22.79 -0.18 -1.90
C ILE A 742 -23.32 -1.59 -1.62
N ALA A 743 -22.88 -2.58 -2.41
CA ALA A 743 -23.33 -3.98 -2.25
C ALA A 743 -22.60 -4.72 -1.10
N ARG A 744 -21.50 -4.15 -0.56
CA ARG A 744 -20.80 -4.72 0.59
C ARG A 744 -21.68 -4.72 1.83
N THR A 745 -21.45 -5.65 2.72
CA THR A 745 -22.19 -5.70 3.99
C THR A 745 -21.99 -4.42 4.79
N CYS A 746 -23.09 -3.84 5.23
CA CYS A 746 -23.13 -2.75 6.20
C CYS A 746 -23.76 -3.30 7.49
N HIS A 747 -22.96 -3.38 8.55
CA HIS A 747 -23.41 -3.96 9.81
C HIS A 747 -24.31 -3.00 10.57
N ASP A 748 -25.57 -3.40 10.80
CA ASP A 748 -26.55 -2.66 11.59
C ASP A 748 -26.55 -3.07 13.07
N HIS A 749 -25.82 -4.13 13.42
CA HIS A 749 -25.64 -4.66 14.79
C HIS A 749 -24.27 -5.31 14.93
N MET A 750 -23.83 -5.42 16.17
CA MET A 750 -22.55 -6.05 16.54
C MET A 750 -22.59 -7.57 16.42
#